data_47bbebc194fa23b0ceee8722b015adf9
#
_entry.id   47bbebc194fa23b0ceee8722b015adf9
#
_cell.length_a   1.000
_cell.length_b   1.000
_cell.length_c   1.000
_cell.angle_alpha   90.00
_cell.angle_beta   90.00
_cell.angle_gamma   90.00
#
_symmetry.space_group_name_H-M   'P 1'
#
loop_
_entity.id
_entity.type
_entity.pdbx_description
1 polymer ?
#
loop_
_entity_poly.entity_id
_entity_poly.type
_entity_poly.pdbx_seq_one_letter_code
_entity_poly.pdbx_strand_id
1 'polypeptide(L)'
;MVKQLQKTRLFTVLLVALYVIFCRIEAIAYDSPRRVVSLVPSATEIIQKLGESDKIVGMSIHDRLPTTEDRKIVGSFFHPITSAIQSLQPDTIIVSPRHEAISKEFASKARIVTVDINSIEELYKTIQSLGNLFRREAEAEQLISEIKSEIALVQQKLSKIPDRRPIRVMRFMGRRDSESVMAPGDDSFQNDLIRLAGGTPPSFGKKGAVIPVSLKEWQTFDPEVIYGCGEDREVAEKFFSLPGWKDVSAVKNGRIFYFPCDLTCRISPNTGKFIQWLASTIFEDAFSNPELLVTQEKIESRKPIPVHLSFVRSAEIVTSRILDFQNKTLLLHFTEPMDVLSTLEGPKTGQTVVGNHSSPPPLWGAGHRLGLNNWRDHIEKVLGISQKEASLLFTGANMDNLSLQVKTHGDLIVYALVTAGAESNALRASRDEGPWEEPGTINIIILTNRRLSPRAMARSIITATEAKTAALQDLDVRSSYTGLKWQATGTGTDEIIVVSGKGKPVDNAGGHARLGELIAKAVYDGVKDALARQNGFYKDRSIFRRLQERRLELYSLISPKLRPALLPKMEKVLIDPRYAAFMEVAFLLSDAENRGLVKDLSSFRSLASLVSKEIAQKYGRKKNASCQGKLTARDDLPEPIAIAVGAILNGLCK
;
A
#
# COMPACT_ATOMS: atom_id res chain seq x y z
N MET A 1 14.10 27.00 -74.34
CA MET A 1 13.77 27.65 -73.01
C MET A 1 12.49 27.11 -72.37
N VAL A 2 11.39 26.95 -73.11
CA VAL A 2 10.09 26.52 -72.53
C VAL A 2 10.11 25.07 -71.98
N LYS A 3 10.76 24.09 -72.59
CA LYS A 3 10.87 22.70 -72.14
C LYS A 3 11.73 22.53 -70.88
N GLN A 4 12.64 23.44 -70.59
CA GLN A 4 13.48 23.39 -69.40
C GLN A 4 12.75 23.96 -68.16
N LEU A 5 11.92 24.98 -68.35
CA LEU A 5 11.05 25.54 -67.33
C LEU A 5 9.95 24.57 -66.87
N GLN A 6 9.42 23.75 -67.81
CA GLN A 6 8.42 22.69 -67.38
C GLN A 6 9.06 21.56 -66.58
N LYS A 7 10.28 21.12 -66.88
CA LYS A 7 11.00 20.10 -66.10
C LYS A 7 11.32 20.61 -64.71
N THR A 8 11.73 21.87 -64.56
CA THR A 8 12.01 22.44 -63.18
C THR A 8 10.77 22.58 -62.36
N ARG A 9 9.60 22.99 -62.93
CA ARG A 9 8.33 23.08 -62.22
C ARG A 9 7.84 21.69 -61.78
N LEU A 10 7.96 20.66 -62.66
CA LEU A 10 7.58 19.29 -62.31
C LEU A 10 8.43 18.73 -61.18
N PHE A 11 9.76 19.01 -61.17
CA PHE A 11 10.68 18.57 -60.12
C PHE A 11 10.41 19.29 -58.78
N THR A 12 10.07 20.58 -58.80
CA THR A 12 9.70 21.34 -57.61
C THR A 12 8.37 20.86 -57.02
N VAL A 13 7.36 20.55 -57.83
CA VAL A 13 6.09 20.00 -57.41
C VAL A 13 6.28 18.58 -56.81
N LEU A 14 7.16 17.76 -57.40
CA LEU A 14 7.48 16.42 -56.86
C LEU A 14 8.21 16.52 -55.52
N LEU A 15 9.16 17.45 -55.35
CA LEU A 15 9.88 17.70 -54.12
C LEU A 15 8.94 18.23 -53.00
N VAL A 16 8.03 19.13 -53.34
CA VAL A 16 7.02 19.64 -52.41
C VAL A 16 6.02 18.53 -52.01
N ALA A 17 5.60 17.69 -52.97
CA ALA A 17 4.75 16.55 -52.71
C ALA A 17 5.46 15.49 -51.82
N LEU A 18 6.74 15.19 -52.09
CA LEU A 18 7.57 14.33 -51.27
C LEU A 18 7.79 14.93 -49.87
N TYR A 19 8.02 16.22 -49.74
CA TYR A 19 8.16 16.92 -48.46
C TYR A 19 6.86 16.91 -47.68
N VAL A 20 5.70 17.11 -48.31
CA VAL A 20 4.37 17.01 -47.67
C VAL A 20 4.03 15.56 -47.28
N ILE A 21 4.45 14.56 -48.08
CA ILE A 21 4.32 13.15 -47.76
C ILE A 21 5.26 12.78 -46.59
N PHE A 22 6.51 13.28 -46.61
CA PHE A 22 7.48 13.08 -45.52
C PHE A 22 7.00 13.76 -44.24
N CYS A 23 6.51 15.01 -44.30
CA CYS A 23 5.88 15.68 -43.13
C CYS A 23 4.57 15.01 -42.69
N ARG A 24 3.83 14.30 -43.54
CA ARG A 24 2.68 13.49 -43.13
C ARG A 24 3.08 12.13 -42.57
N ILE A 25 4.24 11.60 -42.92
CA ILE A 25 4.76 10.36 -42.33
C ILE A 25 5.36 10.63 -40.93
N GLU A 26 5.92 11.81 -40.68
CA GLU A 26 6.28 12.22 -39.29
C GLU A 26 5.10 12.61 -38.44
N ALA A 27 3.91 12.86 -39.02
CA ALA A 27 2.68 13.24 -38.29
C ALA A 27 1.80 12.07 -37.88
N ILE A 28 2.29 10.83 -37.88
CA ILE A 28 1.79 9.76 -37.00
C ILE A 28 2.68 9.74 -35.72
N ALA A 29 2.94 10.89 -35.19
CA ALA A 29 3.27 11.01 -33.78
C ALA A 29 2.00 10.60 -33.02
N TYR A 30 1.91 9.34 -32.60
CA TYR A 30 0.85 8.87 -31.72
C TYR A 30 0.78 9.83 -30.55
N ASP A 31 -0.34 10.54 -30.43
CA ASP A 31 -0.57 11.46 -29.32
C ASP A 31 -0.44 10.66 -28.01
N SER A 32 0.25 11.22 -26.99
CA SER A 32 0.39 10.58 -25.70
C SER A 32 -1.01 10.24 -25.14
N PRO A 33 -1.22 9.08 -24.51
CA PRO A 33 -2.51 8.72 -23.93
C PRO A 33 -3.09 9.82 -23.03
N ARG A 34 -4.39 10.05 -23.12
CA ARG A 34 -5.11 11.03 -22.30
C ARG A 34 -6.12 10.38 -21.35
N ARG A 35 -6.69 9.24 -21.77
CA ARG A 35 -7.71 8.52 -21.01
C ARG A 35 -7.41 7.03 -21.00
N VAL A 36 -6.66 6.62 -19.99
CA VAL A 36 -6.15 5.26 -19.85
C VAL A 36 -7.04 4.42 -18.96
N VAL A 37 -7.42 3.24 -19.43
CA VAL A 37 -7.91 2.16 -18.56
C VAL A 37 -6.80 1.14 -18.41
N SER A 38 -6.35 0.92 -17.18
CA SER A 38 -5.34 -0.10 -16.88
C SER A 38 -5.99 -1.31 -16.22
N LEU A 39 -5.85 -2.47 -16.86
CA LEU A 39 -6.31 -3.76 -16.33
C LEU A 39 -5.15 -4.56 -15.70
N VAL A 40 -3.92 -4.02 -15.76
CA VAL A 40 -2.69 -4.69 -15.29
C VAL A 40 -2.05 -3.88 -14.17
N PRO A 41 -2.15 -4.32 -12.92
CA PRO A 41 -1.67 -3.57 -11.75
C PRO A 41 -0.19 -3.15 -11.83
N SER A 42 0.70 -4.00 -12.33
CA SER A 42 2.11 -3.63 -12.53
C SER A 42 2.28 -2.44 -13.48
N ALA A 43 1.49 -2.40 -14.57
CA ALA A 43 1.51 -1.28 -15.51
C ALA A 43 0.94 0.00 -14.89
N THR A 44 -0.11 -0.12 -14.08
CA THR A 44 -0.66 1.01 -13.31
C THR A 44 0.42 1.63 -12.42
N GLU A 45 1.20 0.81 -11.70
CA GLU A 45 2.31 1.27 -10.86
C GLU A 45 3.43 1.92 -11.68
N ILE A 46 3.76 1.38 -12.87
CA ILE A 46 4.75 2.00 -13.77
C ILE A 46 4.26 3.38 -14.21
N ILE A 47 3.02 3.51 -14.68
CA ILE A 47 2.44 4.79 -15.11
C ILE A 47 2.48 5.82 -13.97
N GLN A 48 2.18 5.39 -12.74
CA GLN A 48 2.29 6.24 -11.55
C GLN A 48 3.73 6.71 -11.32
N LYS A 49 4.72 5.82 -11.44
CA LYS A 49 6.14 6.17 -11.28
C LYS A 49 6.67 7.08 -12.37
N LEU A 50 6.08 7.02 -13.57
CA LEU A 50 6.35 7.94 -14.68
C LEU A 50 5.67 9.32 -14.50
N GLY A 51 4.88 9.52 -13.43
CA GLY A 51 4.19 10.78 -13.15
C GLY A 51 2.90 11.00 -13.94
N GLU A 52 2.32 9.95 -14.53
CA GLU A 52 1.18 10.02 -15.46
C GLU A 52 -0.13 9.44 -14.89
N SER A 53 -0.22 9.38 -13.55
CA SER A 53 -1.41 8.81 -12.89
C SER A 53 -2.72 9.56 -13.14
N ASP A 54 -2.67 10.85 -13.43
CA ASP A 54 -3.83 11.68 -13.77
C ASP A 54 -4.56 11.21 -15.04
N LYS A 55 -3.87 10.52 -15.94
CA LYS A 55 -4.42 9.96 -17.16
C LYS A 55 -5.19 8.66 -16.97
N ILE A 56 -5.04 7.99 -15.82
CA ILE A 56 -5.76 6.76 -15.51
C ILE A 56 -7.19 7.11 -15.10
N VAL A 57 -8.17 6.76 -15.93
CA VAL A 57 -9.61 6.99 -15.68
C VAL A 57 -10.32 5.73 -15.16
N GLY A 58 -9.73 4.55 -15.37
CA GLY A 58 -10.28 3.27 -14.91
C GLY A 58 -9.16 2.28 -14.57
N MET A 59 -9.39 1.45 -13.54
CA MET A 59 -8.42 0.49 -13.05
C MET A 59 -9.10 -0.77 -12.49
N SER A 60 -8.32 -1.80 -12.20
CA SER A 60 -8.84 -3.03 -11.59
C SER A 60 -9.01 -2.90 -10.07
N ILE A 61 -9.76 -3.82 -9.45
CA ILE A 61 -9.90 -3.91 -7.98
C ILE A 61 -8.58 -4.23 -7.27
N HIS A 62 -7.56 -4.69 -8.01
CA HIS A 62 -6.24 -5.05 -7.47
C HIS A 62 -5.24 -3.90 -7.52
N ASP A 63 -5.63 -2.75 -8.07
CA ASP A 63 -4.80 -1.56 -8.13
C ASP A 63 -4.89 -0.76 -6.84
N ARG A 64 -3.75 -0.19 -6.42
CA ARG A 64 -3.62 0.66 -5.25
C ARG A 64 -2.92 1.95 -5.63
N LEU A 65 -3.69 2.95 -6.04
CA LEU A 65 -3.14 4.29 -6.24
C LEU A 65 -3.40 5.13 -4.99
N PRO A 66 -2.37 5.73 -4.39
CA PRO A 66 -2.52 6.65 -3.27
C PRO A 66 -3.01 8.02 -3.79
N THR A 67 -4.25 8.07 -4.27
CA THR A 67 -4.85 9.32 -4.76
C THR A 67 -6.20 9.55 -4.13
N THR A 68 -6.52 10.83 -3.89
CA THR A 68 -7.80 11.31 -3.42
C THR A 68 -8.85 11.40 -4.54
N GLU A 69 -8.48 11.07 -5.79
CA GLU A 69 -9.35 11.19 -6.96
C GLU A 69 -10.13 9.90 -7.22
N ASP A 70 -11.42 10.06 -7.51
CA ASP A 70 -12.38 8.99 -7.79
C ASP A 70 -12.07 8.33 -9.14
N ARG A 71 -11.26 7.26 -9.12
CA ARG A 71 -10.99 6.43 -10.30
C ARG A 71 -11.95 5.27 -10.35
N LYS A 72 -12.54 5.04 -11.53
CA LYS A 72 -13.56 4.01 -11.69
C LYS A 72 -12.94 2.62 -11.67
N ILE A 73 -13.49 1.74 -10.85
CA ILE A 73 -13.18 0.31 -10.90
C ILE A 73 -13.95 -0.31 -12.08
N VAL A 74 -13.21 -1.00 -12.95
CA VAL A 74 -13.75 -1.62 -14.17
C VAL A 74 -13.76 -3.15 -14.12
N GLY A 75 -13.67 -3.74 -12.94
CA GLY A 75 -13.64 -5.19 -12.71
C GLY A 75 -12.35 -5.63 -12.03
N SER A 76 -12.15 -6.95 -11.90
CA SER A 76 -10.88 -7.50 -11.44
C SER A 76 -9.91 -7.69 -12.60
N PHE A 77 -8.63 -8.00 -12.27
CA PHE A 77 -7.66 -8.48 -13.26
C PHE A 77 -8.15 -9.74 -14.00
N PHE A 78 -8.92 -10.59 -13.33
CA PHE A 78 -9.41 -11.83 -13.93
C PHE A 78 -10.73 -11.66 -14.71
N HIS A 79 -11.55 -10.68 -14.34
CA HIS A 79 -12.89 -10.45 -14.89
C HIS A 79 -13.14 -8.95 -15.15
N PRO A 80 -12.46 -8.36 -16.15
CA PRO A 80 -12.74 -6.98 -16.55
C PRO A 80 -14.14 -6.86 -17.15
N ILE A 81 -14.83 -5.76 -16.87
CA ILE A 81 -16.24 -5.54 -17.27
C ILE A 81 -16.29 -4.59 -18.46
N THR A 82 -16.57 -5.12 -19.64
CA THR A 82 -16.62 -4.39 -20.91
C THR A 82 -17.47 -3.12 -20.85
N SER A 83 -18.68 -3.19 -20.26
CA SER A 83 -19.59 -2.03 -20.18
C SER A 83 -19.04 -0.92 -19.27
N ALA A 84 -18.30 -1.27 -18.20
CA ALA A 84 -17.65 -0.30 -17.32
C ALA A 84 -16.48 0.39 -18.05
N ILE A 85 -15.68 -0.37 -18.80
CA ILE A 85 -14.60 0.17 -19.64
C ILE A 85 -15.18 1.11 -20.71
N GLN A 86 -16.22 0.68 -21.41
CA GLN A 86 -16.86 1.46 -22.49
C GLN A 86 -17.43 2.79 -21.99
N SER A 87 -18.00 2.82 -20.78
CA SER A 87 -18.55 4.06 -20.19
C SER A 87 -17.51 5.15 -19.95
N LEU A 88 -16.23 4.76 -19.84
CA LEU A 88 -15.11 5.68 -19.62
C LEU A 88 -14.53 6.26 -20.90
N GLN A 89 -14.93 5.74 -22.07
CA GLN A 89 -14.44 6.19 -23.39
C GLN A 89 -12.91 6.33 -23.41
N PRO A 90 -12.14 5.25 -23.09
CA PRO A 90 -10.69 5.32 -23.09
C PRO A 90 -10.14 5.48 -24.50
N ASP A 91 -9.05 6.23 -24.66
CA ASP A 91 -8.24 6.23 -25.87
C ASP A 91 -7.19 5.12 -25.85
N THR A 92 -6.83 4.64 -24.67
CA THR A 92 -5.82 3.58 -24.47
C THR A 92 -6.27 2.60 -23.39
N ILE A 93 -6.14 1.31 -23.67
CA ILE A 93 -6.43 0.23 -22.72
C ILE A 93 -5.18 -0.63 -22.55
N ILE A 94 -4.69 -0.77 -21.33
CA ILE A 94 -3.58 -1.65 -20.98
C ILE A 94 -4.14 -2.98 -20.53
N VAL A 95 -3.73 -4.04 -21.21
CA VAL A 95 -4.24 -5.40 -21.06
C VAL A 95 -3.10 -6.40 -20.80
N SER A 96 -3.41 -7.56 -20.26
CA SER A 96 -2.53 -8.72 -20.32
C SER A 96 -2.98 -9.67 -21.44
N PRO A 97 -2.18 -10.67 -21.83
CA PRO A 97 -2.58 -11.71 -22.79
C PRO A 97 -3.90 -12.41 -22.43
N ARG A 98 -4.26 -12.45 -21.14
CA ARG A 98 -5.52 -13.02 -20.64
C ARG A 98 -6.76 -12.26 -21.09
N HIS A 99 -6.63 -10.98 -21.46
CA HIS A 99 -7.73 -10.08 -21.78
C HIS A 99 -8.05 -10.06 -23.29
N GLU A 100 -7.87 -11.18 -23.99
CA GLU A 100 -8.07 -11.27 -25.44
C GLU A 100 -9.47 -10.79 -25.87
N ALA A 101 -10.52 -11.10 -25.10
CA ALA A 101 -11.88 -10.66 -25.38
C ALA A 101 -12.03 -9.13 -25.34
N ILE A 102 -11.39 -8.47 -24.35
CA ILE A 102 -11.35 -7.00 -24.25
C ILE A 102 -10.56 -6.41 -25.42
N SER A 103 -9.40 -6.99 -25.73
CA SER A 103 -8.57 -6.55 -26.84
C SER A 103 -9.33 -6.56 -28.18
N LYS A 104 -10.06 -7.65 -28.46
CA LYS A 104 -10.89 -7.77 -29.67
C LYS A 104 -12.05 -6.75 -29.69
N GLU A 105 -12.75 -6.59 -28.58
CA GLU A 105 -13.90 -5.68 -28.48
C GLU A 105 -13.51 -4.21 -28.69
N PHE A 106 -12.32 -3.80 -28.24
CA PHE A 106 -11.88 -2.41 -28.28
C PHE A 106 -10.86 -2.10 -29.38
N ALA A 107 -10.46 -3.07 -30.20
CA ALA A 107 -9.41 -2.88 -31.22
C ALA A 107 -9.66 -1.71 -32.20
N SER A 108 -10.93 -1.41 -32.51
CA SER A 108 -11.32 -0.28 -33.36
C SER A 108 -11.68 1.01 -32.61
N LYS A 109 -11.68 0.98 -31.26
CA LYS A 109 -12.18 2.06 -30.41
C LYS A 109 -11.12 2.71 -29.56
N ALA A 110 -10.05 1.98 -29.23
CA ALA A 110 -8.95 2.42 -28.38
C ALA A 110 -7.65 1.74 -28.78
N ARG A 111 -6.52 2.35 -28.42
CA ARG A 111 -5.20 1.74 -28.54
C ARG A 111 -5.08 0.63 -27.51
N ILE A 112 -4.75 -0.58 -27.94
CA ILE A 112 -4.51 -1.73 -27.06
C ILE A 112 -3.01 -1.86 -26.81
N VAL A 113 -2.61 -1.85 -25.53
CA VAL A 113 -1.22 -2.05 -25.11
C VAL A 113 -1.15 -3.31 -24.27
N THR A 114 -0.52 -4.35 -24.79
CA THR A 114 -0.37 -5.63 -24.06
C THR A 114 0.86 -5.60 -23.18
N VAL A 115 0.68 -5.91 -21.91
CA VAL A 115 1.74 -6.00 -20.89
C VAL A 115 1.71 -7.39 -20.28
N ASP A 116 2.87 -8.06 -20.30
CA ASP A 116 3.12 -9.35 -19.64
C ASP A 116 4.51 -9.28 -19.01
N ILE A 117 4.60 -9.42 -17.70
CA ILE A 117 5.85 -9.26 -16.95
C ILE A 117 6.07 -10.49 -16.08
N ASN A 118 6.93 -11.37 -16.55
CA ASN A 118 7.28 -12.64 -15.90
C ASN A 118 8.78 -12.70 -15.49
N SER A 119 9.55 -11.65 -15.82
CA SER A 119 10.96 -11.53 -15.47
C SER A 119 11.35 -10.07 -15.23
N ILE A 120 12.50 -9.84 -14.62
CA ILE A 120 13.04 -8.48 -14.40
C ILE A 120 13.41 -7.81 -15.73
N GLU A 121 13.90 -8.56 -16.71
CA GLU A 121 14.18 -8.07 -18.05
C GLU A 121 12.90 -7.59 -18.76
N GLU A 122 11.80 -8.32 -18.61
CA GLU A 122 10.50 -7.89 -19.15
C GLU A 122 9.96 -6.67 -18.42
N LEU A 123 10.21 -6.53 -17.11
CA LEU A 123 9.91 -5.30 -16.36
C LEU A 123 10.64 -4.10 -16.99
N TYR A 124 11.95 -4.21 -17.24
CA TYR A 124 12.72 -3.11 -17.84
C TYR A 124 12.20 -2.74 -19.22
N LYS A 125 11.94 -3.74 -20.08
CA LYS A 125 11.35 -3.51 -21.42
C LYS A 125 9.98 -2.84 -21.34
N THR A 126 9.15 -3.24 -20.37
CA THR A 126 7.82 -2.67 -20.17
C THR A 126 7.91 -1.22 -19.68
N ILE A 127 8.81 -0.93 -18.72
CA ILE A 127 9.04 0.44 -18.24
C ILE A 127 9.48 1.34 -19.42
N GLN A 128 10.43 0.87 -20.24
CA GLN A 128 10.90 1.62 -21.42
C GLN A 128 9.77 1.84 -22.44
N SER A 129 8.97 0.80 -22.72
CA SER A 129 7.85 0.88 -23.66
C SER A 129 6.76 1.87 -23.20
N LEU A 130 6.42 1.83 -21.90
CA LEU A 130 5.47 2.79 -21.33
C LEU A 130 6.07 4.20 -21.24
N GLY A 131 7.37 4.34 -20.95
CA GLY A 131 8.07 5.61 -21.01
C GLY A 131 7.94 6.26 -22.39
N ASN A 132 8.23 5.52 -23.43
CA ASN A 132 8.07 5.98 -24.83
C ASN A 132 6.60 6.33 -25.15
N LEU A 133 5.64 5.51 -24.70
CA LEU A 133 4.21 5.72 -24.91
C LEU A 133 3.72 7.03 -24.29
N PHE A 134 4.20 7.36 -23.11
CA PHE A 134 3.81 8.56 -22.37
C PHE A 134 4.75 9.76 -22.58
N ARG A 135 5.83 9.61 -23.39
CA ARG A 135 6.90 10.60 -23.58
C ARG A 135 7.59 10.96 -22.28
N ARG A 136 7.95 9.91 -21.53
CA ARG A 136 8.64 9.95 -20.22
C ARG A 136 9.87 9.05 -20.23
N GLU A 137 10.67 9.17 -21.28
CA GLU A 137 11.86 8.32 -21.50
C GLU A 137 12.88 8.51 -20.38
N ALA A 138 13.11 9.74 -19.96
CA ALA A 138 14.08 10.06 -18.91
C ALA A 138 13.64 9.47 -17.54
N GLU A 139 12.36 9.61 -17.20
CA GLU A 139 11.79 9.03 -15.99
C GLU A 139 11.82 7.49 -16.03
N ALA A 140 11.63 6.89 -17.20
CA ALA A 140 11.73 5.45 -17.40
C ALA A 140 13.16 4.94 -17.20
N GLU A 141 14.16 5.62 -17.79
CA GLU A 141 15.58 5.30 -17.59
C GLU A 141 16.01 5.45 -16.14
N GLN A 142 15.57 6.51 -15.47
CA GLN A 142 15.81 6.71 -14.05
C GLN A 142 15.22 5.56 -13.23
N LEU A 143 13.96 5.19 -13.46
CA LEU A 143 13.29 4.11 -12.73
C LEU A 143 13.99 2.75 -12.93
N ILE A 144 14.42 2.44 -14.16
CA ILE A 144 15.21 1.23 -14.45
C ILE A 144 16.55 1.26 -13.69
N SER A 145 17.24 2.40 -13.70
CA SER A 145 18.51 2.58 -12.99
C SER A 145 18.35 2.41 -11.48
N GLU A 146 17.27 2.93 -10.90
CA GLU A 146 16.93 2.76 -9.48
C GLU A 146 16.75 1.28 -9.14
N ILE A 147 15.93 0.54 -9.90
CA ILE A 147 15.69 -0.90 -9.66
C ILE A 147 17.00 -1.71 -9.80
N LYS A 148 17.82 -1.43 -10.80
CA LYS A 148 19.13 -2.07 -10.97
C LYS A 148 20.05 -1.81 -9.79
N SER A 149 20.09 -0.58 -9.30
CA SER A 149 20.90 -0.19 -8.14
C SER A 149 20.42 -0.86 -6.85
N GLU A 150 19.10 -0.99 -6.66
CA GLU A 150 18.51 -1.69 -5.52
C GLU A 150 18.92 -3.17 -5.48
N ILE A 151 18.90 -3.85 -6.64
CA ILE A 151 19.32 -5.26 -6.78
C ILE A 151 20.85 -5.40 -6.59
N ALA A 152 21.63 -4.50 -7.23
CA ALA A 152 23.08 -4.52 -7.13
C ALA A 152 23.57 -4.32 -5.69
N LEU A 153 22.90 -3.47 -4.90
CA LEU A 153 23.20 -3.28 -3.48
C LEU A 153 23.10 -4.60 -2.70
N VAL A 154 22.04 -5.37 -2.94
CA VAL A 154 21.87 -6.69 -2.31
C VAL A 154 23.02 -7.62 -2.67
N GLN A 155 23.37 -7.72 -3.96
CA GLN A 155 24.45 -8.60 -4.40
C GLN A 155 25.80 -8.21 -3.79
N GLN A 156 26.10 -6.91 -3.72
CA GLN A 156 27.31 -6.39 -3.06
C GLN A 156 27.32 -6.71 -1.55
N LYS A 157 26.17 -6.52 -0.88
CA LYS A 157 26.06 -6.85 0.56
C LYS A 157 26.28 -8.33 0.81
N LEU A 158 25.64 -9.19 0.02
CA LEU A 158 25.76 -10.65 0.11
C LEU A 158 27.20 -11.14 -0.13
N SER A 159 27.97 -10.46 -1.00
CA SER A 159 29.37 -10.81 -1.25
C SER A 159 30.31 -10.50 -0.09
N LYS A 160 29.89 -9.64 0.85
CA LYS A 160 30.66 -9.30 2.06
C LYS A 160 30.39 -10.24 3.25
N ILE A 161 29.39 -11.12 3.17
CA ILE A 161 29.07 -12.06 4.24
C ILE A 161 30.13 -13.16 4.26
N PRO A 162 30.96 -13.28 5.32
CA PRO A 162 31.95 -14.34 5.43
C PRO A 162 31.28 -15.71 5.49
N ASP A 163 31.86 -16.71 4.84
CA ASP A 163 31.42 -18.12 4.87
C ASP A 163 29.90 -18.30 4.65
N ARG A 164 29.33 -17.47 3.75
CA ARG A 164 27.89 -17.48 3.49
C ARG A 164 27.43 -18.85 3.01
N ARG A 165 26.63 -19.53 3.85
CA ARG A 165 25.99 -20.78 3.48
C ARG A 165 24.68 -20.54 2.73
N PRO A 166 24.24 -21.48 1.87
CA PRO A 166 22.89 -21.48 1.30
C PRO A 166 21.82 -21.54 2.40
N ILE A 167 20.82 -20.65 2.34
CA ILE A 167 19.64 -20.67 3.21
C ILE A 167 18.43 -21.08 2.37
N ARG A 168 17.76 -22.13 2.78
CA ARG A 168 16.57 -22.64 2.08
C ARG A 168 15.37 -21.75 2.37
N VAL A 169 14.81 -21.16 1.32
CA VAL A 169 13.71 -20.19 1.42
C VAL A 169 12.53 -20.66 0.59
N MET A 170 11.34 -20.66 1.16
CA MET A 170 10.12 -21.06 0.46
C MET A 170 9.08 -19.95 0.49
N ARG A 171 8.49 -19.66 -0.67
CA ARG A 171 7.27 -18.87 -0.80
C ARG A 171 6.08 -19.78 -0.50
N PHE A 172 5.36 -19.50 0.58
CA PHE A 172 4.08 -20.14 0.89
C PHE A 172 2.95 -19.37 0.20
N MET A 173 2.05 -20.09 -0.46
CA MET A 173 0.86 -19.55 -1.10
C MET A 173 -0.36 -20.26 -0.52
N GLY A 174 -1.15 -19.55 0.26
CA GLY A 174 -2.31 -20.10 0.95
C GLY A 174 -3.61 -19.95 0.15
N ARG A 175 -4.45 -20.99 0.20
CA ARG A 175 -5.86 -20.89 -0.19
C ARG A 175 -6.68 -21.54 0.91
N ARG A 176 -7.73 -20.85 1.37
CA ARG A 176 -8.59 -21.33 2.49
C ARG A 176 -9.22 -22.71 2.24
N ASP A 177 -9.42 -23.07 0.97
CA ASP A 177 -10.00 -24.32 0.51
C ASP A 177 -8.96 -25.35 0.09
N SER A 178 -7.66 -25.09 0.32
CA SER A 178 -6.59 -26.00 -0.06
C SER A 178 -6.38 -27.07 1.00
N GLU A 179 -6.27 -28.33 0.55
CA GLU A 179 -5.89 -29.48 1.40
C GLU A 179 -4.37 -29.66 1.46
N SER A 180 -3.61 -28.87 0.71
CA SER A 180 -2.15 -28.90 0.64
C SER A 180 -1.55 -27.51 0.66
N VAL A 181 -0.29 -27.41 1.08
CA VAL A 181 0.52 -26.21 0.90
C VAL A 181 0.72 -26.00 -0.59
N MET A 182 0.59 -24.74 -1.02
CA MET A 182 0.87 -24.33 -2.38
C MET A 182 2.16 -23.51 -2.41
N ALA A 183 2.94 -23.67 -3.48
CA ALA A 183 4.18 -22.92 -3.70
C ALA A 183 4.34 -22.55 -5.19
N PRO A 184 5.27 -21.64 -5.54
CA PRO A 184 5.66 -21.42 -6.93
C PRO A 184 6.32 -22.65 -7.55
N GLY A 185 6.07 -22.88 -8.84
CA GLY A 185 6.82 -23.89 -9.61
C GLY A 185 8.25 -23.47 -9.92
N ASP A 186 9.05 -24.40 -10.41
CA ASP A 186 10.48 -24.21 -10.63
C ASP A 186 10.81 -23.09 -11.63
N ASP A 187 9.89 -22.80 -12.54
CA ASP A 187 9.98 -21.72 -13.55
C ASP A 187 9.32 -20.41 -13.14
N SER A 188 8.91 -20.27 -11.90
CA SER A 188 8.24 -19.06 -11.41
C SER A 188 9.22 -17.94 -11.10
N PHE A 189 8.86 -16.71 -11.45
CA PHE A 189 9.62 -15.50 -11.09
C PHE A 189 9.88 -15.36 -9.58
N GLN A 190 8.98 -15.86 -8.73
CA GLN A 190 9.16 -15.80 -7.27
C GLN A 190 10.40 -16.56 -6.80
N ASN A 191 10.75 -17.66 -7.46
CA ASN A 191 11.99 -18.37 -7.19
C ASN A 191 13.22 -17.55 -7.63
N ASP A 192 13.12 -16.76 -8.70
CA ASP A 192 14.19 -15.85 -9.12
C ASP A 192 14.38 -14.71 -8.10
N LEU A 193 13.29 -14.17 -7.54
CA LEU A 193 13.38 -13.17 -6.48
C LEU A 193 14.08 -13.73 -5.22
N ILE A 194 13.80 -15.00 -4.85
CA ILE A 194 14.51 -15.70 -3.75
C ILE A 194 16.01 -15.79 -4.06
N ARG A 195 16.39 -16.18 -5.27
CA ARG A 195 17.81 -16.27 -5.69
C ARG A 195 18.50 -14.91 -5.65
N LEU A 196 17.84 -13.87 -6.15
CA LEU A 196 18.34 -12.49 -6.11
C LEU A 196 18.48 -11.94 -4.69
N ALA A 197 17.63 -12.38 -3.76
CA ALA A 197 17.75 -12.08 -2.35
C ALA A 197 18.79 -12.95 -1.62
N GLY A 198 19.49 -13.85 -2.32
CA GLY A 198 20.56 -14.71 -1.78
C GLY A 198 20.07 -16.01 -1.14
N GLY A 199 18.79 -16.31 -1.19
CA GLY A 199 18.21 -17.54 -0.72
C GLY A 199 18.26 -18.67 -1.78
N THR A 200 17.99 -19.90 -1.36
CA THR A 200 17.88 -21.08 -2.21
C THR A 200 16.41 -21.51 -2.25
N PRO A 201 15.70 -21.32 -3.37
CA PRO A 201 14.33 -21.79 -3.51
C PRO A 201 14.26 -23.30 -3.69
N PRO A 202 13.07 -23.94 -3.45
CA PRO A 202 12.88 -25.35 -3.76
C PRO A 202 12.94 -25.64 -5.27
N SER A 203 13.27 -26.88 -5.62
CA SER A 203 13.10 -27.44 -6.95
C SER A 203 12.40 -28.79 -6.82
N PHE A 204 11.14 -28.82 -7.25
CA PHE A 204 10.28 -30.00 -7.14
C PHE A 204 10.10 -30.74 -8.48
N GLY A 205 10.76 -30.29 -9.55
CA GLY A 205 10.54 -30.81 -10.90
C GLY A 205 9.16 -30.46 -11.47
N LYS A 206 8.46 -29.48 -10.89
CA LYS A 206 7.11 -29.05 -11.26
C LYS A 206 7.14 -27.61 -11.78
N LYS A 207 6.46 -27.38 -12.91
CA LYS A 207 6.32 -26.05 -13.52
C LYS A 207 4.96 -25.44 -13.23
N GLY A 208 4.89 -24.11 -13.28
CA GLY A 208 3.66 -23.34 -13.18
C GLY A 208 3.71 -22.23 -12.12
N ALA A 209 2.79 -21.30 -12.21
CA ALA A 209 2.72 -20.18 -11.29
C ALA A 209 2.44 -20.62 -9.83
N VAL A 210 1.64 -21.68 -9.66
CA VAL A 210 1.24 -22.26 -8.36
C VAL A 210 1.14 -23.77 -8.49
N ILE A 211 1.87 -24.48 -7.64
CA ILE A 211 1.90 -25.96 -7.60
C ILE A 211 1.55 -26.46 -6.20
N PRO A 212 0.90 -27.64 -6.06
CA PRO A 212 0.75 -28.30 -4.78
C PRO A 212 2.05 -28.92 -4.31
N VAL A 213 2.36 -28.77 -3.02
CA VAL A 213 3.53 -29.36 -2.36
C VAL A 213 3.03 -30.46 -1.42
N SER A 214 3.53 -31.69 -1.59
CA SER A 214 3.24 -32.78 -0.69
C SER A 214 4.00 -32.63 0.64
N LEU A 215 3.50 -33.26 1.69
CA LEU A 215 4.17 -33.25 2.99
C LEU A 215 5.61 -33.79 2.91
N LYS A 216 5.85 -34.81 2.08
CA LYS A 216 7.19 -35.36 1.86
C LYS A 216 8.14 -34.35 1.21
N GLU A 217 7.69 -33.65 0.16
CA GLU A 217 8.48 -32.58 -0.49
C GLU A 217 8.78 -31.45 0.47
N TRP A 218 7.78 -31.04 1.28
CA TRP A 218 7.91 -30.02 2.31
C TRP A 218 9.00 -30.38 3.34
N GLN A 219 8.91 -31.59 3.91
CA GLN A 219 9.89 -32.07 4.90
C GLN A 219 11.27 -32.32 4.31
N THR A 220 11.35 -32.81 3.05
CA THR A 220 12.63 -33.05 2.38
C THR A 220 13.36 -31.76 2.06
N PHE A 221 12.64 -30.72 1.63
CA PHE A 221 13.22 -29.39 1.40
C PHE A 221 13.61 -28.71 2.70
N ASP A 222 12.83 -28.90 3.77
CA ASP A 222 13.04 -28.34 5.10
C ASP A 222 13.40 -26.85 5.06
N PRO A 223 12.47 -25.97 4.68
CA PRO A 223 12.75 -24.52 4.58
C PRO A 223 13.25 -23.96 5.91
N GLU A 224 14.26 -23.09 5.86
CA GLU A 224 14.79 -22.33 7.00
C GLU A 224 14.12 -20.97 7.14
N VAL A 225 13.56 -20.47 6.05
CA VAL A 225 12.75 -19.26 5.99
C VAL A 225 11.53 -19.52 5.13
N ILE A 226 10.36 -19.16 5.64
CA ILE A 226 9.10 -19.19 4.88
C ILE A 226 8.59 -17.76 4.77
N TYR A 227 8.14 -17.36 3.57
CA TYR A 227 7.39 -16.13 3.45
C TYR A 227 6.08 -16.31 2.69
N GLY A 228 5.09 -15.50 3.09
CA GLY A 228 3.77 -15.42 2.49
C GLY A 228 3.39 -13.99 2.14
N CYS A 229 2.25 -13.78 1.49
CA CYS A 229 1.61 -12.48 1.53
C CYS A 229 0.70 -12.36 2.77
N GLY A 230 0.32 -11.14 3.15
CA GLY A 230 -0.49 -10.93 4.35
C GLY A 230 -1.80 -11.70 4.38
N GLU A 231 -2.40 -11.95 3.20
CA GLU A 231 -3.63 -12.75 3.04
C GLU A 231 -3.40 -14.25 3.27
N ASP A 232 -2.17 -14.74 3.17
CA ASP A 232 -1.82 -16.15 3.41
C ASP A 232 -1.76 -16.52 4.89
N ARG A 233 -1.66 -15.54 5.80
CA ARG A 233 -1.37 -15.74 7.25
C ARG A 233 -2.30 -16.73 7.91
N GLU A 234 -3.61 -16.54 7.80
CA GLU A 234 -4.62 -17.39 8.46
C GLU A 234 -4.52 -18.85 8.00
N VAL A 235 -4.26 -19.06 6.70
CA VAL A 235 -4.10 -20.39 6.13
C VAL A 235 -2.78 -21.02 6.56
N ALA A 236 -1.71 -20.21 6.59
CA ALA A 236 -0.39 -20.63 7.05
C ALA A 236 -0.42 -21.09 8.51
N GLU A 237 -1.04 -20.32 9.40
CA GLU A 237 -1.18 -20.68 10.81
C GLU A 237 -1.89 -22.02 10.99
N LYS A 238 -2.94 -22.29 10.21
CA LYS A 238 -3.62 -23.58 10.19
C LYS A 238 -2.69 -24.73 9.80
N PHE A 239 -1.95 -24.61 8.66
CA PHE A 239 -1.03 -25.64 8.20
C PHE A 239 0.14 -25.85 9.15
N PHE A 240 0.72 -24.75 9.65
CA PHE A 240 1.91 -24.80 10.52
C PHE A 240 1.59 -25.27 11.94
N SER A 241 0.32 -25.51 12.28
CA SER A 241 -0.08 -26.22 13.50
C SER A 241 -0.20 -27.73 13.33
N LEU A 242 -0.28 -28.24 12.08
CA LEU A 242 -0.52 -29.65 11.81
C LEU A 242 0.76 -30.50 11.91
N PRO A 243 0.66 -31.76 12.38
CA PRO A 243 1.78 -32.68 12.41
C PRO A 243 2.45 -32.83 11.02
N GLY A 244 3.76 -32.90 11.02
CA GLY A 244 4.57 -32.98 9.79
C GLY A 244 4.79 -31.62 9.12
N TRP A 245 3.78 -30.78 8.98
CA TRP A 245 3.90 -29.42 8.43
C TRP A 245 4.64 -28.48 9.37
N LYS A 246 4.41 -28.60 10.69
CA LYS A 246 5.11 -27.82 11.74
C LYS A 246 6.57 -28.25 11.97
N ASP A 247 6.98 -29.41 11.40
CA ASP A 247 8.25 -30.06 11.78
C ASP A 247 9.47 -29.55 11.00
N VAL A 248 9.30 -28.54 10.13
CA VAL A 248 10.39 -27.92 9.38
C VAL A 248 11.09 -26.81 10.18
N SER A 249 12.34 -26.54 9.82
CA SER A 249 13.23 -25.60 10.50
C SER A 249 12.63 -24.20 10.64
N ALA A 250 12.00 -23.65 9.60
CA ALA A 250 11.41 -22.31 9.64
C ALA A 250 10.28 -22.20 10.67
N VAL A 251 9.41 -23.21 10.78
CA VAL A 251 8.29 -23.21 11.73
C VAL A 251 8.81 -23.35 13.15
N LYS A 252 9.75 -24.28 13.40
CA LYS A 252 10.36 -24.50 14.73
C LYS A 252 11.09 -23.25 15.26
N ASN A 253 11.71 -22.49 14.37
CA ASN A 253 12.49 -21.30 14.73
C ASN A 253 11.71 -19.98 14.60
N GLY A 254 10.41 -20.04 14.28
CA GLY A 254 9.57 -18.84 14.12
C GLY A 254 9.96 -17.94 12.94
N ARG A 255 10.70 -18.47 11.93
CA ARG A 255 11.15 -17.69 10.77
C ARG A 255 10.12 -17.72 9.65
N ILE A 256 8.92 -17.20 9.95
CA ILE A 256 7.78 -17.09 9.03
C ILE A 256 7.44 -15.61 8.90
N PHE A 257 7.44 -15.10 7.69
CA PHE A 257 7.27 -13.68 7.41
C PHE A 257 6.15 -13.43 6.41
N TYR A 258 5.44 -12.30 6.56
CA TYR A 258 4.37 -11.92 5.67
C TYR A 258 4.64 -10.53 5.12
N PHE A 259 4.70 -10.44 3.78
CA PHE A 259 4.91 -9.19 3.07
C PHE A 259 3.62 -8.71 2.40
N PRO A 260 3.51 -7.45 2.00
CA PRO A 260 2.38 -6.97 1.20
C PRO A 260 2.19 -7.79 -0.07
N CYS A 261 0.94 -8.15 -0.38
CA CYS A 261 0.64 -9.03 -1.52
C CYS A 261 1.04 -8.43 -2.87
N ASP A 262 0.99 -7.11 -3.01
CA ASP A 262 1.43 -6.39 -4.21
C ASP A 262 2.94 -6.50 -4.48
N LEU A 263 3.75 -6.76 -3.45
CA LEU A 263 5.19 -7.01 -3.59
C LEU A 263 5.50 -8.47 -3.93
N THR A 264 4.70 -9.42 -3.43
CA THR A 264 5.00 -10.86 -3.53
C THR A 264 4.32 -11.55 -4.71
N CYS A 265 3.19 -11.02 -5.19
CA CYS A 265 2.33 -11.70 -6.17
C CYS A 265 2.54 -11.24 -7.61
N ARG A 266 3.38 -10.24 -7.85
CA ARG A 266 3.69 -9.72 -9.19
C ARG A 266 5.06 -9.04 -9.22
N ILE A 267 5.65 -9.00 -10.39
CA ILE A 267 6.81 -8.15 -10.66
C ILE A 267 6.30 -6.73 -10.94
N SER A 268 6.90 -5.73 -10.30
CA SER A 268 6.49 -4.32 -10.39
C SER A 268 7.69 -3.38 -10.19
N PRO A 269 7.52 -2.07 -10.35
CA PRO A 269 8.59 -1.10 -10.04
C PRO A 269 9.16 -1.21 -8.62
N ASN A 270 8.44 -1.83 -7.70
CA ASN A 270 8.89 -2.02 -6.32
C ASN A 270 9.64 -3.34 -6.09
N THR A 271 9.89 -4.13 -7.14
CA THR A 271 10.53 -5.46 -7.04
C THR A 271 11.95 -5.36 -6.47
N GLY A 272 12.75 -4.35 -6.83
CA GLY A 272 14.08 -4.15 -6.24
C GLY A 272 14.03 -3.92 -4.73
N LYS A 273 13.08 -3.11 -4.27
CA LYS A 273 12.83 -2.89 -2.82
C LYS A 273 12.37 -4.15 -2.11
N PHE A 274 11.55 -4.96 -2.76
CA PHE A 274 11.14 -6.26 -2.21
C PHE A 274 12.33 -7.21 -2.06
N ILE A 275 13.21 -7.29 -3.07
CA ILE A 275 14.45 -8.09 -3.01
C ILE A 275 15.34 -7.62 -1.83
N GLN A 276 15.48 -6.30 -1.63
CA GLN A 276 16.20 -5.76 -0.47
C GLN A 276 15.57 -6.18 0.86
N TRP A 277 14.25 -6.09 0.97
CA TRP A 277 13.53 -6.47 2.18
C TRP A 277 13.62 -7.98 2.44
N LEU A 278 13.43 -8.80 1.42
CA LEU A 278 13.57 -10.25 1.53
C LEU A 278 15.00 -10.65 1.92
N ALA A 279 16.03 -10.02 1.32
CA ALA A 279 17.42 -10.28 1.64
C ALA A 279 17.77 -9.91 3.09
N SER A 280 17.29 -8.75 3.57
CA SER A 280 17.47 -8.35 4.97
C SER A 280 16.73 -9.27 5.95
N THR A 281 15.62 -9.87 5.55
CA THR A 281 14.89 -10.87 6.34
C THR A 281 15.63 -12.23 6.38
N ILE A 282 16.25 -12.63 5.27
CA ILE A 282 17.02 -13.89 5.20
C ILE A 282 18.33 -13.76 5.99
N PHE A 283 19.05 -12.63 5.84
CA PHE A 283 20.39 -12.38 6.39
C PHE A 283 20.38 -11.21 7.39
N GLU A 284 19.49 -11.24 8.31
CA GLU A 284 19.16 -10.15 9.23
C GLU A 284 20.39 -9.61 9.99
N ASP A 285 21.28 -10.51 10.50
CA ASP A 285 22.51 -10.11 11.18
C ASP A 285 23.44 -9.29 10.28
N ALA A 286 23.61 -9.73 9.04
CA ALA A 286 24.51 -9.06 8.10
C ALA A 286 23.97 -7.69 7.66
N PHE A 287 22.65 -7.56 7.51
CA PHE A 287 22.03 -6.30 7.11
C PHE A 287 21.94 -5.28 8.25
N SER A 288 22.02 -5.74 9.50
CA SER A 288 22.07 -4.89 10.70
C SER A 288 23.50 -4.59 11.18
N ASN A 289 24.54 -5.17 10.54
CA ASN A 289 25.92 -5.02 10.98
C ASN A 289 26.62 -3.84 10.29
N PRO A 290 27.04 -2.78 11.04
CA PRO A 290 27.77 -1.65 10.49
C PRO A 290 29.16 -2.00 9.91
N GLU A 291 29.76 -3.14 10.27
CA GLU A 291 31.06 -3.58 9.73
C GLU A 291 30.93 -4.13 8.29
N LEU A 292 29.72 -4.50 7.88
CA LEU A 292 29.46 -5.05 6.55
C LEU A 292 28.86 -4.02 5.57
N LEU A 293 29.07 -2.73 5.81
CA LEU A 293 28.63 -1.66 4.91
C LEU A 293 29.28 -1.77 3.52
N VAL A 294 28.48 -1.57 2.47
CA VAL A 294 28.93 -1.46 1.08
C VAL A 294 28.94 -0.02 0.59
N THR A 295 28.21 0.85 1.26
CA THR A 295 28.16 2.29 0.97
C THR A 295 28.60 3.12 2.17
N GLN A 296 29.04 4.36 1.91
CA GLN A 296 29.36 5.30 2.98
C GLN A 296 28.06 5.88 3.56
N GLU A 297 27.97 5.90 4.89
CA GLU A 297 26.90 6.60 5.59
C GLU A 297 27.08 8.12 5.50
N LYS A 298 26.03 8.82 5.11
CA LYS A 298 26.07 10.27 4.90
C LYS A 298 24.68 10.87 4.75
N ILE A 299 24.58 12.17 4.91
CA ILE A 299 23.46 12.96 4.42
C ILE A 299 23.58 13.13 2.92
N GLU A 300 22.53 12.78 2.16
CA GLU A 300 22.47 12.87 0.70
C GLU A 300 21.80 14.18 0.23
N SER A 301 20.73 14.60 0.91
CA SER A 301 20.03 15.83 0.56
C SER A 301 19.21 16.39 1.73
N ARG A 302 18.83 17.66 1.61
CA ARG A 302 17.94 18.36 2.54
C ARG A 302 16.86 19.08 1.74
N LYS A 303 15.60 18.88 2.09
CA LYS A 303 14.45 19.49 1.45
C LYS A 303 13.71 20.34 2.50
N PRO A 304 13.68 21.68 2.37
CA PRO A 304 12.98 22.53 3.31
C PRO A 304 11.47 22.32 3.25
N ILE A 305 10.79 22.49 4.41
CA ILE A 305 9.34 22.50 4.53
C ILE A 305 8.89 23.82 5.19
N PRO A 306 7.69 24.35 4.83
CA PRO A 306 7.28 25.71 5.24
C PRO A 306 6.68 25.71 6.66
N VAL A 307 7.52 25.87 7.69
CA VAL A 307 7.10 26.13 9.08
C VAL A 307 7.54 27.53 9.47
N HIS A 308 6.57 28.44 9.66
CA HIS A 308 6.82 29.86 9.91
C HIS A 308 6.47 30.22 11.36
N LEU A 309 7.33 29.84 12.30
CA LEU A 309 7.28 30.24 13.70
C LEU A 309 8.61 30.90 14.08
N SER A 310 8.58 31.97 14.82
CA SER A 310 9.78 32.80 15.12
C SER A 310 10.92 32.03 15.80
N PHE A 311 10.61 30.98 16.52
CA PHE A 311 11.57 30.13 17.22
C PHE A 311 12.03 28.92 16.37
N VAL A 312 11.48 28.68 15.17
CA VAL A 312 11.92 27.65 14.25
C VAL A 312 12.93 28.25 13.28
N ARG A 313 14.19 27.82 13.40
CA ARG A 313 15.29 28.24 12.52
C ARG A 313 15.18 27.59 11.15
N SER A 314 14.93 26.28 11.13
CA SER A 314 14.69 25.51 9.90
C SER A 314 13.80 24.30 10.18
N ALA A 315 13.01 23.95 9.17
CA ALA A 315 12.25 22.70 9.12
C ALA A 315 12.55 22.02 7.79
N GLU A 316 12.97 20.76 7.81
CA GLU A 316 13.45 20.07 6.61
C GLU A 316 13.26 18.56 6.68
N ILE A 317 13.14 17.92 5.53
CA ILE A 317 13.27 16.48 5.37
C ILE A 317 14.70 16.20 4.90
N VAL A 318 15.47 15.52 5.74
CA VAL A 318 16.84 15.08 5.48
C VAL A 318 16.79 13.67 4.92
N THR A 319 17.32 13.47 3.71
CA THR A 319 17.58 12.15 3.15
C THR A 319 19.01 11.75 3.51
N SER A 320 19.15 10.60 4.13
CA SER A 320 20.45 10.06 4.58
C SER A 320 20.60 8.60 4.18
N ARG A 321 21.85 8.16 4.01
CA ARG A 321 22.20 6.75 3.86
C ARG A 321 22.67 6.21 5.18
N ILE A 322 21.94 5.23 5.71
CA ILE A 322 22.21 4.58 7.00
C ILE A 322 22.08 3.07 6.78
N LEU A 323 23.07 2.30 7.21
CA LEU A 323 23.17 0.85 6.99
C LEU A 323 22.92 0.44 5.55
N ASP A 324 23.50 1.19 4.59
CA ASP A 324 23.37 1.02 3.14
C ASP A 324 22.04 1.48 2.53
N PHE A 325 21.01 1.76 3.33
CA PHE A 325 19.69 2.12 2.83
C PHE A 325 19.40 3.60 2.96
N GLN A 326 18.53 4.09 2.07
CA GLN A 326 18.06 5.46 2.12
C GLN A 326 17.01 5.61 3.22
N ASN A 327 17.29 6.47 4.19
CA ASN A 327 16.40 6.87 5.27
C ASN A 327 15.97 8.32 5.09
N LYS A 328 14.85 8.71 5.66
CA LYS A 328 14.38 10.09 5.66
C LYS A 328 13.99 10.55 7.05
N THR A 329 14.48 11.72 7.45
CA THR A 329 14.21 12.27 8.78
C THR A 329 13.65 13.67 8.64
N LEU A 330 12.46 13.89 9.21
CA LEU A 330 11.96 15.23 9.47
C LEU A 330 12.77 15.83 10.63
N LEU A 331 13.38 16.99 10.44
CA LEU A 331 14.08 17.74 11.50
C LEU A 331 13.52 19.16 11.57
N LEU A 332 13.26 19.60 12.80
CA LEU A 332 12.87 20.96 13.15
C LEU A 332 13.94 21.50 14.09
N HIS A 333 14.74 22.45 13.61
CA HIS A 333 15.78 23.11 14.39
C HIS A 333 15.26 24.42 14.98
N PHE A 334 15.53 24.65 16.26
CA PHE A 334 15.08 25.85 16.95
C PHE A 334 16.18 26.90 17.06
N THR A 335 15.80 28.15 17.19
CA THR A 335 16.71 29.31 17.42
C THR A 335 17.24 29.36 18.85
N GLU A 336 16.54 28.72 19.77
CA GLU A 336 16.82 28.68 21.20
C GLU A 336 16.28 27.37 21.79
N PRO A 337 16.76 26.95 22.99
CA PRO A 337 16.28 25.74 23.65
C PRO A 337 14.78 25.82 23.99
N MET A 338 14.05 24.71 23.71
CA MET A 338 12.60 24.60 23.88
C MET A 338 12.23 23.50 24.89
N ASP A 339 11.07 23.68 25.52
CA ASP A 339 10.45 22.64 26.35
C ASP A 339 9.60 21.73 25.44
N VAL A 340 9.76 20.43 25.60
CA VAL A 340 9.13 19.40 24.78
C VAL A 340 8.48 18.35 25.68
N LEU A 341 7.30 17.88 25.30
CA LEU A 341 6.68 16.69 25.88
C LEU A 341 6.51 15.65 24.78
N SER A 342 7.23 14.53 24.92
CA SER A 342 7.18 13.39 24.01
C SER A 342 6.52 12.20 24.69
N THR A 343 5.63 11.48 24.00
CA THR A 343 5.07 10.24 24.52
C THR A 343 6.10 9.12 24.56
N LEU A 344 7.10 9.16 23.68
CA LEU A 344 8.20 8.18 23.63
C LEU A 344 9.27 8.42 24.72
N GLU A 345 9.60 9.68 25.01
CA GLU A 345 10.76 10.03 25.84
C GLU A 345 10.40 10.77 27.15
N GLY A 346 9.12 11.14 27.31
CA GLY A 346 8.67 11.95 28.45
C GLY A 346 8.92 13.45 28.27
N PRO A 347 8.89 14.24 29.38
CA PRO A 347 9.18 15.66 29.35
C PRO A 347 10.67 15.91 29.24
N LYS A 348 11.06 16.81 28.33
CA LYS A 348 12.43 17.27 28.12
C LYS A 348 12.49 18.80 28.07
N THR A 349 13.54 19.36 28.66
CA THR A 349 13.86 20.80 28.61
C THR A 349 15.12 21.01 27.79
N GLY A 350 15.26 22.20 27.21
CA GLY A 350 16.51 22.56 26.54
C GLY A 350 16.71 21.90 25.17
N GLN A 351 15.66 21.41 24.53
CA GLN A 351 15.78 20.76 23.24
C GLN A 351 15.97 21.79 22.11
N THR A 352 16.99 21.61 21.28
CA THR A 352 17.25 22.45 20.11
C THR A 352 16.76 21.81 18.81
N VAL A 353 16.41 20.51 18.84
CA VAL A 353 15.90 19.75 17.69
C VAL A 353 14.75 18.85 18.12
N VAL A 354 13.70 18.81 17.31
CA VAL A 354 12.72 17.70 17.34
C VAL A 354 12.60 17.10 15.95
N GLY A 355 12.24 15.80 15.89
CA GLY A 355 12.15 15.14 14.60
C GLY A 355 11.35 13.85 14.60
N ASN A 356 11.26 13.26 13.39
CA ASN A 356 10.63 11.97 13.16
C ASN A 356 11.42 11.23 12.09
N HIS A 357 12.01 10.08 12.45
CA HIS A 357 12.87 9.29 11.58
C HIS A 357 12.09 8.17 10.93
N SER A 358 12.17 8.09 9.59
CA SER A 358 11.56 7.03 8.78
C SER A 358 12.64 6.08 8.26
N SER A 359 12.61 4.83 8.74
CA SER A 359 13.45 3.75 8.23
C SER A 359 12.71 2.95 7.15
N PRO A 360 13.40 2.55 6.07
CA PRO A 360 12.82 1.66 5.06
C PRO A 360 12.67 0.22 5.58
N PRO A 361 11.80 -0.60 4.94
CA PRO A 361 11.51 -1.96 5.39
C PRO A 361 12.73 -2.85 5.67
N PRO A 362 13.84 -2.80 4.91
CA PRO A 362 15.03 -3.59 5.22
C PRO A 362 15.66 -3.32 6.60
N LEU A 363 15.35 -2.17 7.20
CA LEU A 363 15.90 -1.77 8.50
C LEU A 363 14.91 -1.89 9.67
N TRP A 364 13.67 -2.33 9.43
CA TRP A 364 12.69 -2.44 10.53
C TRP A 364 13.12 -3.42 11.63
N GLY A 365 13.84 -4.49 11.28
CA GLY A 365 14.44 -5.40 12.25
C GLY A 365 15.70 -4.85 12.96
N ALA A 366 16.37 -3.86 12.41
CA ALA A 366 17.65 -3.35 12.94
C ALA A 366 17.50 -2.74 14.35
N GLY A 367 16.42 -1.98 14.59
CA GLY A 367 16.12 -1.39 15.90
C GLY A 367 15.91 -2.44 17.00
N HIS A 368 15.26 -3.57 16.68
CA HIS A 368 15.09 -4.68 17.62
C HIS A 368 16.41 -5.38 17.93
N ARG A 369 17.29 -5.57 16.93
CA ARG A 369 18.58 -6.23 17.10
C ARG A 369 19.62 -5.38 17.79
N LEU A 370 19.74 -4.12 17.40
CA LEU A 370 20.70 -3.18 18.01
C LEU A 370 20.22 -2.65 19.36
N GLY A 371 18.93 -2.72 19.64
CA GLY A 371 18.27 -2.02 20.72
C GLY A 371 17.97 -0.56 20.36
N LEU A 372 16.84 -0.04 20.84
CA LEU A 372 16.33 1.29 20.46
C LEU A 372 17.35 2.41 20.73
N ASN A 373 18.06 2.37 21.85
CA ASN A 373 19.05 3.41 22.19
C ASN A 373 20.22 3.41 21.23
N ASN A 374 20.83 2.24 20.97
CA ASN A 374 21.96 2.13 20.05
C ASN A 374 21.55 2.50 18.62
N TRP A 375 20.33 2.13 18.21
CA TRP A 375 19.78 2.51 16.90
C TRP A 375 19.60 4.03 16.80
N ARG A 376 19.06 4.67 17.83
CA ARG A 376 18.94 6.11 17.92
C ARG A 376 20.31 6.79 17.85
N ASP A 377 21.27 6.38 18.68
CA ASP A 377 22.61 6.94 18.72
C ASP A 377 23.30 6.86 17.34
N HIS A 378 23.10 5.74 16.64
CA HIS A 378 23.63 5.56 15.29
C HIS A 378 23.02 6.57 14.29
N ILE A 379 21.70 6.73 14.29
CA ILE A 379 20.99 7.68 13.45
C ILE A 379 21.43 9.12 13.75
N GLU A 380 21.45 9.51 15.01
CA GLU A 380 21.82 10.85 15.46
C GLU A 380 23.27 11.19 15.06
N LYS A 381 24.17 10.24 15.18
CA LYS A 381 25.56 10.38 14.73
C LYS A 381 25.66 10.67 13.23
N VAL A 382 24.92 9.94 12.40
CA VAL A 382 24.91 10.17 10.94
C VAL A 382 24.27 11.52 10.59
N LEU A 383 23.24 11.92 11.32
CA LEU A 383 22.54 13.21 11.13
C LEU A 383 23.33 14.41 11.73
N GLY A 384 24.36 14.16 12.55
CA GLY A 384 25.14 15.21 13.21
C GLY A 384 24.36 15.94 14.29
N ILE A 385 23.44 15.26 14.99
CA ILE A 385 22.63 15.81 16.09
C ILE A 385 22.98 15.09 17.40
N SER A 386 22.75 15.74 18.54
CA SER A 386 23.06 15.19 19.86
C SER A 386 21.80 14.73 20.58
N GLN A 387 21.83 13.53 21.16
CA GLN A 387 20.73 12.96 21.96
C GLN A 387 20.28 13.88 23.10
N LYS A 388 21.21 14.62 23.70
CA LYS A 388 20.89 15.55 24.80
C LYS A 388 20.06 16.74 24.36
N GLU A 389 20.16 17.10 23.06
CA GLU A 389 19.55 18.29 22.48
C GLU A 389 18.41 17.96 21.52
N ALA A 390 18.15 16.67 21.26
CA ALA A 390 17.15 16.21 20.32
C ALA A 390 16.08 15.34 20.98
N SER A 391 14.85 15.44 20.45
CA SER A 391 13.75 14.49 20.72
C SER A 391 13.26 13.94 19.40
N LEU A 392 13.41 12.65 19.16
CA LEU A 392 13.08 11.97 17.92
C LEU A 392 11.99 10.92 18.11
N LEU A 393 11.06 10.89 17.16
CA LEU A 393 10.13 9.78 16.95
C LEU A 393 10.65 8.87 15.84
N PHE A 394 10.14 7.64 15.78
CA PHE A 394 10.50 6.64 14.78
C PHE A 394 9.26 6.10 14.06
N THR A 395 9.35 5.91 12.74
CA THR A 395 8.22 5.43 11.94
C THR A 395 8.65 4.53 10.78
N GLY A 396 7.80 3.58 10.42
CA GLY A 396 7.90 2.85 9.16
C GLY A 396 7.13 3.54 8.01
N ALA A 397 6.33 4.59 8.28
CA ALA A 397 5.63 5.34 7.25
C ALA A 397 6.60 6.16 6.41
N ASN A 398 6.37 6.21 5.09
CA ASN A 398 7.23 6.98 4.18
C ASN A 398 7.13 8.48 4.47
N MET A 399 8.27 9.12 4.72
CA MET A 399 8.36 10.55 5.02
C MET A 399 7.89 11.45 3.86
N ASP A 400 7.89 10.96 2.61
CA ASP A 400 7.31 11.67 1.47
C ASP A 400 5.78 11.86 1.59
N ASN A 401 5.13 11.05 2.42
CA ASN A 401 3.71 11.13 2.72
C ASN A 401 3.40 12.00 3.96
N LEU A 402 4.40 12.74 4.48
CA LEU A 402 4.21 13.68 5.58
C LEU A 402 3.07 14.67 5.27
N SER A 403 2.13 14.80 6.18
CA SER A 403 1.11 15.87 6.16
C SER A 403 1.55 17.02 7.04
N LEU A 404 1.54 18.22 6.48
CA LEU A 404 1.77 19.47 7.19
C LEU A 404 0.46 20.26 7.23
N GLN A 405 -0.12 20.42 8.41
CA GLN A 405 -1.35 21.17 8.62
C GLN A 405 -1.09 22.44 9.45
N VAL A 406 -1.73 23.52 9.03
CA VAL A 406 -1.68 24.80 9.75
C VAL A 406 -3.09 25.27 10.07
N LYS A 407 -3.36 25.63 11.31
CA LYS A 407 -4.63 26.22 11.74
C LYS A 407 -4.36 27.49 12.50
N THR A 408 -5.16 28.53 12.21
CA THR A 408 -4.99 29.86 12.79
C THR A 408 -6.30 30.42 13.33
N HIS A 409 -6.21 31.24 14.37
CA HIS A 409 -7.32 32.06 14.86
C HIS A 409 -6.77 33.34 15.49
N GLY A 410 -7.02 34.47 14.84
CA GLY A 410 -6.34 35.71 15.19
C GLY A 410 -4.83 35.57 15.10
N ASP A 411 -4.12 35.85 16.18
CA ASP A 411 -2.65 35.68 16.29
C ASP A 411 -2.21 34.31 16.78
N LEU A 412 -3.14 33.39 17.06
CA LEU A 412 -2.83 32.02 17.47
C LEU A 412 -2.58 31.12 16.24
N ILE A 413 -1.45 30.44 16.23
CA ILE A 413 -1.01 29.54 15.15
C ILE A 413 -0.70 28.16 15.74
N VAL A 414 -1.20 27.12 15.09
CA VAL A 414 -0.90 25.72 15.40
C VAL A 414 -0.46 25.00 14.12
N TYR A 415 0.64 24.28 14.21
CA TYR A 415 1.11 23.33 13.20
C TYR A 415 0.94 21.90 13.72
N ALA A 416 0.52 20.99 12.85
CA ALA A 416 0.60 19.56 13.05
C ALA A 416 1.35 18.92 11.87
N LEU A 417 2.45 18.22 12.17
CA LEU A 417 3.23 17.45 11.21
C LEU A 417 2.98 15.97 11.51
N VAL A 418 2.38 15.27 10.55
CA VAL A 418 1.84 13.92 10.77
C VAL A 418 2.37 12.95 9.73
N THR A 419 2.95 11.85 10.18
CA THR A 419 3.12 10.63 9.38
C THR A 419 2.19 9.55 9.92
N ALA A 420 1.56 8.78 9.04
CA ALA A 420 0.61 7.76 9.45
C ALA A 420 0.70 6.52 8.55
N GLY A 421 0.79 5.33 9.17
CA GLY A 421 0.69 4.03 8.53
C GLY A 421 -0.16 3.11 9.39
N ALA A 422 -1.33 2.68 8.88
CA ALA A 422 -2.33 1.93 9.64
C ALA A 422 -2.84 0.67 8.91
N GLU A 423 -2.12 0.16 7.91
CA GLU A 423 -2.58 -1.00 7.14
C GLU A 423 -2.35 -2.33 7.88
N SER A 424 -1.24 -2.46 8.60
CA SER A 424 -0.83 -3.71 9.24
C SER A 424 -0.87 -3.70 10.77
N ASN A 425 -0.92 -2.51 11.39
CA ASN A 425 -0.89 -2.35 12.85
C ASN A 425 -2.03 -1.46 13.40
N ALA A 426 -3.13 -1.31 12.66
CA ALA A 426 -4.30 -0.61 13.18
C ALA A 426 -4.91 -1.39 14.36
N LEU A 427 -5.10 -0.71 15.50
CA LEU A 427 -5.49 -1.33 16.77
C LEU A 427 -6.82 -0.74 17.27
N ARG A 428 -7.71 -1.61 17.75
CA ARG A 428 -8.87 -1.22 18.56
C ARG A 428 -8.54 -1.34 20.05
N ALA A 429 -8.21 -0.25 20.69
CA ALA A 429 -8.02 -0.23 22.13
C ALA A 429 -9.21 -0.85 22.87
N SER A 430 -8.97 -1.61 23.90
CA SER A 430 -9.95 -2.37 24.69
C SER A 430 -10.61 -3.59 24.03
N ARG A 431 -10.21 -3.96 22.82
CA ARG A 431 -10.76 -5.14 22.10
C ARG A 431 -9.70 -6.06 21.54
N ASP A 432 -8.62 -5.48 21.03
CA ASP A 432 -7.51 -6.25 20.50
C ASP A 432 -6.54 -6.59 21.63
N GLU A 433 -6.04 -7.82 21.66
CA GLU A 433 -5.19 -8.37 22.71
C GLU A 433 -3.96 -9.05 22.08
N GLY A 434 -2.83 -9.02 22.79
CA GLY A 434 -1.63 -9.75 22.44
C GLY A 434 -0.40 -8.87 22.16
N PRO A 435 0.79 -9.48 22.13
CA PRO A 435 2.03 -8.82 21.74
C PRO A 435 2.14 -8.81 20.23
N TRP A 436 1.75 -7.71 19.59
CA TRP A 436 1.88 -7.55 18.14
C TRP A 436 3.01 -6.60 17.80
N GLU A 437 3.92 -7.06 16.96
CA GLU A 437 5.10 -6.31 16.50
C GLU A 437 4.99 -5.93 15.02
N GLU A 438 3.77 -5.72 14.52
CA GLU A 438 3.55 -5.39 13.13
C GLU A 438 3.96 -3.94 12.84
N PRO A 439 4.57 -3.66 11.67
CA PRO A 439 4.94 -2.31 11.29
C PRO A 439 3.70 -1.44 11.03
N GLY A 440 3.71 -0.24 11.58
CA GLY A 440 2.66 0.76 11.42
C GLY A 440 2.57 1.64 12.66
N THR A 441 2.53 2.96 12.44
CA THR A 441 2.44 3.95 13.52
C THR A 441 1.84 5.26 13.00
N ILE A 442 1.29 6.05 13.91
CA ILE A 442 0.86 7.43 13.65
C ILE A 442 1.68 8.34 14.55
N ASN A 443 2.60 9.10 13.93
CA ASN A 443 3.46 10.04 14.65
C ASN A 443 3.04 11.47 14.35
N ILE A 444 2.93 12.29 15.41
CA ILE A 444 2.40 13.64 15.37
C ILE A 444 3.36 14.59 16.09
N ILE A 445 3.81 15.67 15.41
CA ILE A 445 4.54 16.75 16.04
C ILE A 445 3.66 17.99 16.01
N ILE A 446 3.40 18.57 17.19
CA ILE A 446 2.56 19.76 17.40
C ILE A 446 3.43 20.93 17.81
N LEU A 447 3.32 22.02 17.05
CA LEU A 447 3.99 23.30 17.33
C LEU A 447 2.94 24.40 17.44
N THR A 448 3.17 25.35 18.34
CA THR A 448 2.34 26.57 18.45
C THR A 448 3.20 27.79 18.77
N ASN A 449 2.73 28.93 18.41
CA ASN A 449 3.36 30.21 18.81
C ASN A 449 3.05 30.60 20.26
N ARG A 450 2.41 29.74 21.06
CA ARG A 450 2.10 29.98 22.47
C ARG A 450 3.08 29.29 23.40
N ARG A 451 3.41 29.91 24.53
CA ARG A 451 4.14 29.22 25.61
C ARG A 451 3.15 28.37 26.40
N LEU A 452 3.38 27.07 26.38
CA LEU A 452 2.51 26.09 27.03
C LEU A 452 3.01 25.79 28.44
N SER A 453 2.10 25.76 29.43
CA SER A 453 2.41 25.16 30.70
C SER A 453 2.50 23.62 30.56
N PRO A 454 3.13 22.89 31.51
CA PRO A 454 3.14 21.43 31.51
C PRO A 454 1.74 20.82 31.44
N ARG A 455 0.76 21.47 32.09
CA ARG A 455 -0.66 21.09 32.01
C ARG A 455 -1.23 21.24 30.60
N ALA A 456 -0.95 22.36 29.94
CA ALA A 456 -1.40 22.58 28.56
C ALA A 456 -0.75 21.61 27.58
N MET A 457 0.52 21.24 27.78
CA MET A 457 1.21 20.24 26.98
C MET A 457 0.57 18.85 27.13
N ALA A 458 0.31 18.42 28.36
CA ALA A 458 -0.37 17.15 28.63
C ALA A 458 -1.79 17.11 28.03
N ARG A 459 -2.55 18.22 28.14
CA ARG A 459 -3.87 18.30 27.52
C ARG A 459 -3.83 18.35 25.99
N SER A 460 -2.76 18.86 25.39
CA SER A 460 -2.55 18.82 23.94
C SER A 460 -2.44 17.36 23.44
N ILE A 461 -1.78 16.47 24.20
CA ILE A 461 -1.68 15.04 23.87
C ILE A 461 -3.07 14.39 23.89
N ILE A 462 -3.89 14.66 24.93
CA ILE A 462 -5.27 14.14 25.01
C ILE A 462 -6.06 14.58 23.78
N THR A 463 -6.08 15.88 23.50
CA THR A 463 -6.83 16.47 22.36
C THR A 463 -6.36 15.90 21.01
N ALA A 464 -5.05 15.73 20.83
CA ALA A 464 -4.48 15.12 19.63
C ALA A 464 -4.88 13.64 19.48
N THR A 465 -4.88 12.88 20.57
CA THR A 465 -5.30 11.47 20.59
C THR A 465 -6.78 11.33 20.23
N GLU A 466 -7.65 12.19 20.80
CA GLU A 466 -9.08 12.22 20.46
C GLU A 466 -9.30 12.56 18.96
N ALA A 467 -8.60 13.55 18.44
CA ALA A 467 -8.68 13.97 17.04
C ALA A 467 -8.18 12.87 16.07
N LYS A 468 -7.06 12.22 16.41
CA LYS A 468 -6.55 11.06 15.68
C LYS A 468 -7.58 9.93 15.63
N THR A 469 -8.18 9.59 16.77
CA THR A 469 -9.20 8.56 16.86
C THR A 469 -10.44 8.91 16.02
N ALA A 470 -10.91 10.15 16.09
CA ALA A 470 -12.02 10.63 15.26
C ALA A 470 -11.71 10.50 13.76
N ALA A 471 -10.49 10.85 13.32
CA ALA A 471 -10.07 10.71 11.94
C ALA A 471 -10.10 9.25 11.45
N LEU A 472 -9.62 8.31 12.28
CA LEU A 472 -9.66 6.87 11.97
C LEU A 472 -11.09 6.35 11.85
N GLN A 473 -11.98 6.77 12.75
CA GLN A 473 -13.38 6.35 12.76
C GLN A 473 -14.15 6.93 11.55
N ASP A 474 -13.95 8.20 11.23
CA ASP A 474 -14.60 8.86 10.08
C ASP A 474 -14.13 8.30 8.73
N LEU A 475 -12.89 7.79 8.67
CA LEU A 475 -12.37 7.06 7.54
C LEU A 475 -12.76 5.57 7.55
N ASP A 476 -13.44 5.07 8.58
CA ASP A 476 -13.74 3.66 8.76
C ASP A 476 -12.49 2.77 8.65
N VAL A 477 -11.36 3.19 9.25
CA VAL A 477 -10.16 2.37 9.32
C VAL A 477 -10.44 1.18 10.23
N ARG A 478 -10.23 -0.02 9.71
CA ARG A 478 -10.51 -1.26 10.46
C ARG A 478 -9.31 -1.69 11.30
N SER A 479 -9.57 -2.35 12.45
CA SER A 479 -8.50 -3.02 13.16
C SER A 479 -7.82 -4.08 12.29
N SER A 480 -6.50 -4.13 12.30
CA SER A 480 -5.74 -5.17 11.60
C SER A 480 -5.93 -6.57 12.20
N TYR A 481 -6.46 -6.66 13.40
CA TYR A 481 -6.64 -7.90 14.17
C TYR A 481 -8.10 -8.36 14.18
N THR A 482 -9.01 -7.46 14.45
CA THR A 482 -10.47 -7.72 14.58
C THR A 482 -11.29 -6.91 13.56
N GLY A 483 -10.74 -6.65 12.39
CA GLY A 483 -11.29 -5.76 11.37
C GLY A 483 -12.71 -6.06 10.90
N LEU A 484 -13.13 -7.33 10.95
CA LEU A 484 -14.51 -7.72 10.63
C LEU A 484 -15.53 -7.06 11.59
N LYS A 485 -15.16 -6.87 12.85
CA LYS A 485 -16.06 -6.39 13.91
C LYS A 485 -15.77 -4.95 14.34
N TRP A 486 -14.50 -4.50 14.32
CA TRP A 486 -14.12 -3.27 14.99
C TRP A 486 -13.33 -2.30 14.10
N GLN A 487 -13.67 -1.01 14.24
CA GLN A 487 -12.85 0.10 13.75
C GLN A 487 -11.66 0.32 14.69
N ALA A 488 -10.54 0.75 14.14
CA ALA A 488 -9.36 1.12 14.90
C ALA A 488 -9.54 2.43 15.69
N THR A 489 -8.78 2.60 16.75
CA THR A 489 -8.66 3.83 17.55
C THR A 489 -7.26 4.45 17.46
N GLY A 490 -6.30 3.71 16.93
CA GLY A 490 -4.90 4.07 16.77
C GLY A 490 -4.14 2.93 16.14
N THR A 491 -2.82 2.93 16.32
CA THR A 491 -1.95 1.79 16.09
C THR A 491 -1.31 1.36 17.41
N GLY A 492 -0.56 0.25 17.40
CA GLY A 492 0.12 -0.22 18.61
C GLY A 492 1.25 0.70 19.13
N THR A 493 1.71 1.65 18.30
CA THR A 493 2.93 2.43 18.55
C THR A 493 2.78 3.92 18.23
N ASP A 494 1.59 4.49 18.41
CA ASP A 494 1.34 5.91 18.14
C ASP A 494 2.15 6.83 19.05
N GLU A 495 2.79 7.87 18.48
CA GLU A 495 3.65 8.78 19.20
C GLU A 495 3.33 10.25 18.92
N ILE A 496 3.45 11.09 19.96
CA ILE A 496 3.16 12.54 19.89
C ILE A 496 4.29 13.32 20.55
N ILE A 497 4.78 14.36 19.84
CA ILE A 497 5.61 15.42 20.42
C ILE A 497 4.80 16.71 20.45
N VAL A 498 4.80 17.38 21.60
CA VAL A 498 4.29 18.74 21.77
C VAL A 498 5.44 19.67 22.13
N VAL A 499 5.64 20.72 21.32
CA VAL A 499 6.66 21.75 21.57
C VAL A 499 5.99 23.00 22.12
N SER A 500 6.44 23.47 23.28
CA SER A 500 6.01 24.74 23.87
C SER A 500 6.62 25.92 23.08
N GLY A 501 5.79 26.80 22.53
CA GLY A 501 6.26 27.99 21.87
C GLY A 501 6.70 29.11 22.83
N LYS A 502 6.91 30.33 22.33
CA LYS A 502 7.50 31.45 23.08
C LYS A 502 6.56 32.64 23.32
N GLY A 503 5.39 32.64 22.73
CA GLY A 503 4.44 33.77 22.82
C GLY A 503 3.67 33.84 24.14
N LYS A 504 2.45 34.36 24.08
CA LYS A 504 1.54 34.49 25.24
C LYS A 504 1.37 33.15 25.94
N PRO A 505 1.40 33.11 27.29
CA PRO A 505 1.25 31.88 28.03
C PRO A 505 -0.18 31.31 27.89
N VAL A 506 -0.26 29.97 27.78
CA VAL A 506 -1.52 29.23 27.76
C VAL A 506 -1.42 28.03 28.70
N ASP A 507 -2.44 27.87 29.55
CA ASP A 507 -2.51 26.81 30.57
C ASP A 507 -3.55 25.74 30.24
N ASN A 508 -4.29 25.85 29.12
CA ASN A 508 -5.30 24.87 28.73
C ASN A 508 -5.32 24.65 27.20
N ALA A 509 -5.29 23.38 26.81
CA ALA A 509 -5.39 22.94 25.41
C ALA A 509 -6.47 21.83 25.24
N GLY A 510 -7.45 21.77 26.16
CA GLY A 510 -8.58 20.86 25.99
C GLY A 510 -9.54 21.28 24.89
N GLY A 511 -10.43 20.42 24.43
CA GLY A 511 -11.30 20.61 23.27
C GLY A 511 -12.17 21.87 23.25
N HIS A 512 -12.52 22.43 24.43
CA HIS A 512 -13.26 23.71 24.55
C HIS A 512 -12.34 24.96 24.61
N ALA A 513 -11.03 24.79 24.71
CA ALA A 513 -10.08 25.90 24.58
C ALA A 513 -9.77 26.16 23.12
N ARG A 514 -9.60 27.43 22.70
CA ARG A 514 -9.29 27.77 21.30
C ARG A 514 -8.02 27.06 20.81
N LEU A 515 -6.99 26.94 21.65
CA LEU A 515 -5.78 26.19 21.30
C LEU A 515 -6.10 24.71 21.04
N GLY A 516 -6.87 24.07 21.92
CA GLY A 516 -7.27 22.66 21.75
C GLY A 516 -8.11 22.44 20.52
N GLU A 517 -9.06 23.35 20.21
CA GLU A 517 -9.83 23.30 18.96
C GLU A 517 -8.94 23.30 17.72
N LEU A 518 -7.92 24.18 17.67
CA LEU A 518 -7.02 24.24 16.52
C LEU A 518 -6.11 23.00 16.44
N ILE A 519 -5.64 22.50 17.59
CA ILE A 519 -4.88 21.23 17.66
C ILE A 519 -5.73 20.09 17.10
N ALA A 520 -6.98 19.95 17.58
CA ALA A 520 -7.87 18.90 17.11
C ALA A 520 -8.08 18.96 15.58
N LYS A 521 -8.38 20.13 15.03
CA LYS A 521 -8.57 20.33 13.59
C LYS A 521 -7.31 20.03 12.78
N ALA A 522 -6.14 20.48 13.24
CA ALA A 522 -4.88 20.26 12.55
C ALA A 522 -4.49 18.77 12.56
N VAL A 523 -4.63 18.09 13.69
CA VAL A 523 -4.32 16.67 13.82
C VAL A 523 -5.31 15.81 13.03
N TYR A 524 -6.62 16.10 13.13
CA TYR A 524 -7.64 15.37 12.38
C TYR A 524 -7.39 15.42 10.87
N ASP A 525 -7.19 16.63 10.32
CA ASP A 525 -6.91 16.80 8.89
C ASP A 525 -5.57 16.17 8.51
N GLY A 526 -4.55 16.30 9.39
CA GLY A 526 -3.23 15.72 9.19
C GLY A 526 -3.23 14.21 9.12
N VAL A 527 -3.93 13.55 10.02
CA VAL A 527 -4.06 12.08 10.03
C VAL A 527 -4.80 11.59 8.79
N LYS A 528 -5.88 12.27 8.39
CA LYS A 528 -6.62 11.90 7.17
C LYS A 528 -5.76 12.02 5.92
N ASP A 529 -5.04 13.14 5.76
CA ASP A 529 -4.17 13.38 4.60
C ASP A 529 -3.00 12.38 4.57
N ALA A 530 -2.33 12.16 5.71
CA ALA A 530 -1.23 11.20 5.79
C ALA A 530 -1.68 9.76 5.48
N LEU A 531 -2.82 9.31 6.00
CA LEU A 531 -3.39 7.97 5.73
C LEU A 531 -3.84 7.83 4.28
N ALA A 532 -4.39 8.88 3.67
CA ALA A 532 -4.75 8.86 2.26
C ALA A 532 -3.51 8.65 1.38
N ARG A 533 -2.42 9.39 1.64
CA ARG A 533 -1.16 9.28 0.89
C ARG A 533 -0.44 7.96 1.14
N GLN A 534 -0.41 7.48 2.37
CA GLN A 534 0.35 6.28 2.76
C GLN A 534 -0.37 4.99 2.41
N ASN A 535 -1.67 4.90 2.70
CA ASN A 535 -2.43 3.65 2.65
C ASN A 535 -3.63 3.70 1.70
N GLY A 536 -3.90 4.85 1.05
CA GLY A 536 -5.11 5.02 0.25
C GLY A 536 -6.40 4.96 1.08
N PHE A 537 -6.35 5.32 2.37
CA PHE A 537 -7.52 5.43 3.22
C PHE A 537 -8.18 6.80 3.02
N TYR A 538 -9.07 6.90 2.07
CA TYR A 538 -9.91 8.08 1.81
C TYR A 538 -11.39 7.72 1.88
N LYS A 539 -12.24 8.73 1.96
CA LYS A 539 -13.66 8.57 2.26
C LYS A 539 -14.40 7.75 1.19
N ASP A 540 -14.09 7.98 -0.08
CA ASP A 540 -14.82 7.44 -1.23
C ASP A 540 -14.16 6.19 -1.85
N ARG A 541 -13.38 5.44 -1.06
CA ARG A 541 -12.76 4.21 -1.55
C ARG A 541 -13.79 3.13 -1.87
N SER A 542 -13.48 2.31 -2.87
CA SER A 542 -14.41 1.33 -3.43
C SER A 542 -14.91 0.31 -2.40
N ILE A 543 -16.11 -0.25 -2.65
CA ILE A 543 -16.66 -1.35 -1.87
C ILE A 543 -15.71 -2.56 -1.80
N PHE A 544 -14.94 -2.81 -2.86
CA PHE A 544 -13.95 -3.90 -2.90
C PHE A 544 -12.83 -3.67 -1.89
N ARG A 545 -12.34 -2.42 -1.77
CA ARG A 545 -11.35 -2.04 -0.76
C ARG A 545 -11.92 -2.18 0.65
N ARG A 546 -13.15 -1.73 0.90
CA ARG A 546 -13.84 -1.87 2.20
C ARG A 546 -14.09 -3.32 2.59
N LEU A 547 -14.38 -4.20 1.62
CA LEU A 547 -14.47 -5.65 1.84
C LEU A 547 -13.11 -6.22 2.27
N GLN A 548 -12.03 -5.89 1.56
CA GLN A 548 -10.68 -6.35 1.87
C GLN A 548 -10.22 -5.90 3.27
N GLU A 549 -10.46 -4.64 3.63
CA GLU A 549 -10.15 -4.11 4.97
C GLU A 549 -10.89 -4.85 6.10
N ARG A 550 -12.04 -5.46 5.79
CA ARG A 550 -12.80 -6.33 6.70
C ARG A 550 -12.43 -7.81 6.58
N ARG A 551 -11.39 -8.15 5.80
CA ARG A 551 -10.99 -9.53 5.49
C ARG A 551 -12.11 -10.35 4.85
N LEU A 552 -12.89 -9.72 3.99
CA LEU A 552 -14.00 -10.29 3.24
C LEU A 552 -13.65 -10.33 1.75
N GLU A 553 -12.65 -11.09 1.36
CA GLU A 553 -12.31 -11.31 -0.05
C GLU A 553 -13.50 -11.99 -0.74
N LEU A 554 -13.90 -11.45 -1.90
CA LEU A 554 -15.10 -11.93 -2.61
C LEU A 554 -15.09 -13.44 -2.87
N TYR A 555 -13.92 -14.00 -3.23
CA TYR A 555 -13.81 -15.43 -3.47
C TYR A 555 -14.07 -16.25 -2.20
N SER A 556 -13.75 -15.74 -1.03
CA SER A 556 -13.98 -16.41 0.25
C SER A 556 -15.45 -16.41 0.67
N LEU A 557 -16.26 -15.49 0.13
CA LEU A 557 -17.69 -15.40 0.42
C LEU A 557 -18.51 -16.45 -0.35
N ILE A 558 -17.98 -16.99 -1.47
CA ILE A 558 -18.71 -17.87 -2.37
C ILE A 558 -18.24 -19.31 -2.18
N SER A 559 -19.17 -20.26 -2.06
CA SER A 559 -18.85 -21.69 -2.00
C SER A 559 -17.92 -22.10 -3.16
N PRO A 560 -16.84 -22.88 -2.93
CA PRO A 560 -15.83 -23.22 -3.93
C PRO A 560 -16.42 -23.75 -5.24
N LYS A 561 -17.43 -24.63 -5.16
CA LYS A 561 -18.11 -25.23 -6.33
C LYS A 561 -18.85 -24.19 -7.20
N LEU A 562 -19.35 -23.12 -6.61
CA LEU A 562 -20.11 -22.08 -7.30
C LEU A 562 -19.25 -20.88 -7.72
N ARG A 563 -18.03 -20.78 -7.21
CA ARG A 563 -17.13 -19.64 -7.40
C ARG A 563 -16.86 -19.33 -8.87
N PRO A 564 -16.53 -20.27 -9.76
CA PRO A 564 -16.27 -19.96 -11.17
C PRO A 564 -17.47 -19.31 -11.88
N ALA A 565 -18.68 -19.66 -11.46
CA ALA A 565 -19.91 -19.13 -12.07
C ALA A 565 -20.41 -17.81 -11.45
N LEU A 566 -20.22 -17.64 -10.13
CA LEU A 566 -20.81 -16.52 -9.37
C LEU A 566 -19.85 -15.37 -9.12
N LEU A 567 -18.54 -15.60 -9.00
CA LEU A 567 -17.57 -14.55 -8.70
C LEU A 567 -17.57 -13.41 -9.74
N PRO A 568 -17.50 -13.69 -11.07
CA PRO A 568 -17.55 -12.62 -12.08
C PRO A 568 -18.84 -11.82 -12.03
N LYS A 569 -19.96 -12.48 -11.71
CA LYS A 569 -21.26 -11.81 -11.60
C LYS A 569 -21.36 -10.97 -10.33
N MET A 570 -20.83 -11.45 -9.21
CA MET A 570 -20.79 -10.70 -7.94
C MET A 570 -19.94 -9.45 -8.08
N GLU A 571 -18.78 -9.54 -8.73
CA GLU A 571 -17.95 -8.38 -9.08
C GLU A 571 -18.75 -7.36 -9.90
N LYS A 572 -19.46 -7.83 -10.93
CA LYS A 572 -20.30 -6.96 -11.78
C LYS A 572 -21.45 -6.31 -11.01
N VAL A 573 -22.08 -7.02 -10.09
CA VAL A 573 -23.15 -6.47 -9.22
C VAL A 573 -22.58 -5.38 -8.32
N LEU A 574 -21.42 -5.61 -7.68
CA LEU A 574 -20.83 -4.69 -6.72
C LEU A 574 -20.18 -3.44 -7.35
N ILE A 575 -19.98 -3.41 -8.66
CA ILE A 575 -19.61 -2.17 -9.38
C ILE A 575 -20.83 -1.21 -9.52
N ASP A 576 -22.06 -1.73 -9.53
CA ASP A 576 -23.25 -0.89 -9.52
C ASP A 576 -23.38 -0.20 -8.14
N PRO A 577 -23.38 1.15 -8.09
CA PRO A 577 -23.37 1.89 -6.82
C PRO A 577 -24.53 1.53 -5.88
N ARG A 578 -25.68 1.10 -6.41
CA ARG A 578 -26.86 0.73 -5.61
C ARG A 578 -26.60 -0.53 -4.77
N TYR A 579 -25.95 -1.53 -5.38
CA TYR A 579 -25.64 -2.78 -4.65
C TYR A 579 -24.39 -2.64 -3.79
N ALA A 580 -23.44 -1.78 -4.19
CA ALA A 580 -22.35 -1.37 -3.33
C ALA A 580 -22.88 -0.69 -2.05
N ALA A 581 -23.81 0.30 -2.21
CA ALA A 581 -24.46 0.97 -1.08
C ALA A 581 -25.24 -0.01 -0.18
N PHE A 582 -25.89 -1.02 -0.75
CA PHE A 582 -26.58 -2.06 0.02
C PHE A 582 -25.60 -2.86 0.91
N MET A 583 -24.40 -3.20 0.40
CA MET A 583 -23.35 -3.83 1.19
C MET A 583 -22.79 -2.88 2.25
N GLU A 584 -22.63 -1.59 1.95
CA GLU A 584 -22.19 -0.58 2.91
C GLU A 584 -23.19 -0.42 4.07
N VAL A 585 -24.49 -0.45 3.79
CA VAL A 585 -25.53 -0.48 4.83
C VAL A 585 -25.39 -1.73 5.70
N ALA A 586 -25.09 -2.90 5.12
CA ALA A 586 -24.83 -4.11 5.91
C ALA A 586 -23.61 -3.95 6.85
N PHE A 587 -22.54 -3.27 6.41
CA PHE A 587 -21.39 -2.96 7.26
C PHE A 587 -21.77 -2.05 8.43
N LEU A 588 -22.52 -0.98 8.18
CA LEU A 588 -22.98 -0.06 9.22
C LEU A 588 -23.88 -0.76 10.23
N LEU A 589 -24.83 -1.58 9.77
CA LEU A 589 -25.68 -2.37 10.63
C LEU A 589 -24.91 -3.40 11.45
N SER A 590 -23.92 -4.05 10.85
CA SER A 590 -23.02 -4.99 11.55
C SER A 590 -22.25 -4.29 12.68
N ASP A 591 -21.70 -3.10 12.41
CA ASP A 591 -21.00 -2.31 13.43
C ASP A 591 -21.96 -1.83 14.53
N ALA A 592 -23.20 -1.49 14.20
CA ALA A 592 -24.22 -1.06 15.15
C ALA A 592 -24.75 -2.25 16.02
N GLU A 593 -25.00 -3.40 15.40
CA GLU A 593 -25.38 -4.64 16.08
C GLU A 593 -24.31 -5.09 17.07
N ASN A 594 -23.05 -5.10 16.64
CA ASN A 594 -21.91 -5.46 17.47
C ASN A 594 -21.74 -4.55 18.72
N ARG A 595 -22.23 -3.30 18.63
CA ARG A 595 -22.28 -2.34 19.75
C ARG A 595 -23.57 -2.44 20.57
N GLY A 596 -24.53 -3.30 20.18
CA GLY A 596 -25.83 -3.42 20.84
C GLY A 596 -26.80 -2.28 20.53
N LEU A 597 -26.53 -1.44 19.52
CA LEU A 597 -27.35 -0.30 19.12
C LEU A 597 -28.54 -0.70 18.21
N VAL A 598 -28.40 -1.82 17.49
CA VAL A 598 -29.44 -2.41 16.66
C VAL A 598 -29.66 -3.85 17.13
N LYS A 599 -30.94 -4.23 17.36
CA LYS A 599 -31.32 -5.56 17.83
C LYS A 599 -32.25 -6.28 16.86
N ASP A 600 -32.99 -5.54 16.05
CA ASP A 600 -33.95 -6.09 15.09
C ASP A 600 -33.51 -5.79 13.66
N LEU A 601 -33.34 -6.83 12.87
CA LEU A 601 -32.95 -6.79 11.47
C LEU A 601 -34.10 -7.12 10.48
N SER A 602 -35.35 -7.20 10.97
CA SER A 602 -36.51 -7.59 10.14
C SER A 602 -36.71 -6.69 8.91
N SER A 603 -36.60 -5.38 9.09
CA SER A 603 -36.69 -4.41 7.98
C SER A 603 -35.53 -4.58 6.98
N PHE A 604 -34.31 -4.85 7.45
CA PHE A 604 -33.17 -5.11 6.58
C PHE A 604 -33.31 -6.45 5.82
N ARG A 605 -33.88 -7.49 6.43
CA ARG A 605 -34.22 -8.76 5.74
C ARG A 605 -35.26 -8.54 4.63
N SER A 606 -36.26 -7.69 4.87
CA SER A 606 -37.25 -7.32 3.87
C SER A 606 -36.61 -6.59 2.68
N LEU A 607 -35.73 -5.62 2.94
CA LEU A 607 -34.97 -4.93 1.91
C LEU A 607 -34.07 -5.92 1.12
N ALA A 608 -33.38 -6.82 1.80
CA ALA A 608 -32.53 -7.85 1.20
C ALA A 608 -33.33 -8.75 0.24
N SER A 609 -34.57 -9.10 0.58
CA SER A 609 -35.45 -9.85 -0.31
C SER A 609 -35.80 -9.09 -1.59
N LEU A 610 -36.04 -7.77 -1.49
CA LEU A 610 -36.30 -6.92 -2.67
C LEU A 610 -35.05 -6.81 -3.55
N VAL A 611 -33.89 -6.55 -2.97
CA VAL A 611 -32.60 -6.49 -3.66
C VAL A 611 -32.31 -7.82 -4.38
N SER A 612 -32.54 -8.95 -3.71
CA SER A 612 -32.37 -10.27 -4.33
C SER A 612 -33.23 -10.46 -5.57
N LYS A 613 -34.51 -10.02 -5.53
CA LYS A 613 -35.44 -10.08 -6.70
C LYS A 613 -34.94 -9.18 -7.83
N GLU A 614 -34.49 -7.97 -7.52
CA GLU A 614 -33.99 -7.03 -8.54
C GLU A 614 -32.73 -7.59 -9.23
N ILE A 615 -31.78 -8.15 -8.44
CA ILE A 615 -30.58 -8.81 -8.97
C ILE A 615 -30.98 -9.99 -9.88
N ALA A 616 -31.95 -10.81 -9.48
CA ALA A 616 -32.44 -11.92 -10.28
C ALA A 616 -33.01 -11.46 -11.64
N GLN A 617 -33.75 -10.36 -11.67
CA GLN A 617 -34.30 -9.80 -12.91
C GLN A 617 -33.20 -9.26 -13.84
N LYS A 618 -32.16 -8.61 -13.27
CA LYS A 618 -31.12 -7.92 -14.05
C LYS A 618 -29.95 -8.82 -14.44
N TYR A 619 -29.57 -9.76 -13.58
CA TYR A 619 -28.32 -10.56 -13.71
C TYR A 619 -28.58 -12.07 -13.62
N GLY A 620 -29.78 -12.51 -13.24
CA GLY A 620 -30.15 -13.91 -13.15
C GLY A 620 -30.13 -14.59 -14.52
N ARG A 621 -29.89 -15.91 -14.53
CA ARG A 621 -30.06 -16.75 -15.74
C ARG A 621 -31.36 -17.50 -15.62
N LYS A 622 -32.02 -17.73 -16.76
CA LYS A 622 -33.13 -18.72 -16.86
C LYS A 622 -32.64 -20.06 -16.28
N LYS A 623 -33.29 -20.51 -15.22
CA LYS A 623 -33.12 -21.75 -14.45
C LYS A 623 -31.81 -22.54 -14.76
N ASN A 624 -30.77 -22.39 -13.94
CA ASN A 624 -29.63 -23.30 -13.93
C ASN A 624 -29.70 -24.21 -12.69
N ALA A 625 -29.70 -25.51 -12.90
CA ALA A 625 -29.60 -26.55 -11.87
C ALA A 625 -28.32 -26.49 -11.00
N SER A 626 -27.43 -25.53 -11.25
CA SER A 626 -26.08 -25.49 -10.65
C SER A 626 -25.95 -24.78 -9.31
N CYS A 627 -27.01 -24.11 -8.81
CA CYS A 627 -26.98 -23.42 -7.52
C CYS A 627 -27.62 -24.23 -6.39
N GLN A 628 -27.43 -25.53 -6.37
CA GLN A 628 -27.88 -26.37 -5.26
C GLN A 628 -26.85 -26.39 -4.12
N GLY A 629 -27.32 -26.26 -2.89
CA GLY A 629 -26.50 -26.35 -1.68
C GLY A 629 -26.18 -24.97 -1.04
N LYS A 630 -25.24 -24.97 -0.13
CA LYS A 630 -24.81 -23.79 0.61
C LYS A 630 -24.12 -22.81 -0.33
N LEU A 631 -24.61 -21.58 -0.45
CA LEU A 631 -24.09 -20.57 -1.36
C LEU A 631 -22.83 -19.88 -0.84
N THR A 632 -22.77 -19.61 0.47
CA THR A 632 -21.60 -19.00 1.11
C THR A 632 -20.64 -20.05 1.68
N ALA A 633 -19.36 -19.75 1.64
CA ALA A 633 -18.30 -20.56 2.26
C ALA A 633 -17.99 -20.13 3.71
N ARG A 634 -18.55 -18.98 4.18
CA ARG A 634 -18.25 -18.35 5.47
C ARG A 634 -19.40 -18.55 6.46
N ASP A 635 -19.12 -19.12 7.63
CA ASP A 635 -20.06 -19.27 8.73
C ASP A 635 -19.86 -18.23 9.84
N ASP A 636 -18.75 -17.52 9.82
CA ASP A 636 -18.31 -16.52 10.79
C ASP A 636 -18.77 -15.09 10.48
N LEU A 637 -19.57 -14.91 9.42
CA LEU A 637 -20.06 -13.60 9.02
C LEU A 637 -21.02 -13.02 10.08
N PRO A 638 -20.86 -11.74 10.47
CA PRO A 638 -21.90 -11.01 11.19
C PRO A 638 -23.24 -11.07 10.45
N GLU A 639 -24.34 -11.14 11.20
CA GLU A 639 -25.67 -11.39 10.63
C GLU A 639 -26.08 -10.40 9.51
N PRO A 640 -25.91 -9.07 9.65
CA PRO A 640 -26.23 -8.13 8.55
C PRO A 640 -25.44 -8.40 7.27
N ILE A 641 -24.16 -8.74 7.41
CA ILE A 641 -23.29 -9.07 6.26
C ILE A 641 -23.74 -10.38 5.62
N ALA A 642 -24.06 -11.40 6.44
CA ALA A 642 -24.58 -12.68 5.95
C ALA A 642 -25.90 -12.50 5.17
N ILE A 643 -26.81 -11.66 5.68
CA ILE A 643 -28.07 -11.30 5.00
C ILE A 643 -27.78 -10.68 3.62
N ALA A 644 -26.89 -9.68 3.55
CA ALA A 644 -26.58 -8.97 2.31
C ALA A 644 -25.89 -9.87 1.28
N VAL A 645 -24.87 -10.62 1.69
CA VAL A 645 -24.16 -11.61 0.83
C VAL A 645 -25.15 -12.67 0.33
N GLY A 646 -25.98 -13.21 1.24
CA GLY A 646 -27.01 -14.18 0.89
C GLY A 646 -28.01 -13.64 -0.11
N ALA A 647 -28.46 -12.38 0.03
CA ALA A 647 -29.39 -11.74 -0.92
C ALA A 647 -28.78 -11.61 -2.32
N ILE A 648 -27.52 -11.17 -2.41
CA ILE A 648 -26.79 -11.05 -3.69
C ILE A 648 -26.64 -12.42 -4.34
N LEU A 649 -26.12 -13.42 -3.61
CA LEU A 649 -25.90 -14.76 -4.15
C LEU A 649 -27.21 -15.44 -4.57
N ASN A 650 -28.28 -15.34 -3.75
CA ASN A 650 -29.62 -15.85 -4.10
C ASN A 650 -30.18 -15.18 -5.36
N GLY A 651 -29.97 -13.86 -5.52
CA GLY A 651 -30.37 -13.14 -6.72
C GLY A 651 -29.61 -13.60 -7.97
N LEU A 652 -28.32 -13.88 -7.85
CA LEU A 652 -27.48 -14.36 -8.95
C LEU A 652 -27.76 -15.83 -9.35
N CYS A 653 -28.36 -16.60 -8.45
CA CYS A 653 -28.72 -18.00 -8.67
C CYS A 653 -30.13 -18.19 -9.26
N LYS A 654 -30.99 -17.22 -9.16
CA LYS A 654 -32.33 -17.21 -9.77
C LYS A 654 -32.30 -16.70 -11.21
#